data_222f6a04396b2adbb1a35dddff0707af
#
_entry.id   222f6a04396b2adbb1a35dddff0707af
#
_cell.length_a   1.000
_cell.length_b   1.000
_cell.length_c   1.000
_cell.angle_alpha   90.00
_cell.angle_beta   90.00
_cell.angle_gamma   90.00
#
_symmetry.space_group_name_H-M   'P 1'
#
loop_
_entity.id
_entity.type
_entity.pdbx_description
1 polymer ?
#
loop_
_entity_poly.entity_id
_entity_poly.type
_entity_poly.pdbx_seq_one_letter_code
_entity_poly.pdbx_strand_id
1 'polypeptide(L)'
;MGKALLTPVIEIDMEKCINCYACITGCPVKFCMDGSGEKLTINPDLCVGCGNCILVCSHKARYLIDDTPHFFSDLKRGQKTVAVVAPAIASVFPDEFLNFNGWLKSMGVDGFFDVSFGAELTVITYLEHIKANKPKTVIAQPCPAIVSYIQIYHPELIPHLAPADSPMLHTIKMIREYYPEYKDHKIVIISPCLAKRREFDETNLGDYNVTMVALKNYLTKNNISLSAFPQIEYTGPNAERAVGFSTPGGLLDTAERFIPGIRRNTAKIEGIHTIYPYLEEMVKLLDQDVELSLLIDCLNCEKGCNGGPGTGNSHVPSPLLENSIRKRSKKLEEKLKPEKGQKVYKKYHKLLNKYWKKDLYNRSYRDLSGNNNIKYPNQTELKKIYESMRKFEDKDIYDCTSCGYGSCKSMAIAIHNGLNKPDNCAHYILDRLKDEMKVGELVRLLTEHISEASSLIDGIAEIVNTLHISIDSQAIAVKETSKKTEVMVSSLKKTSDISRNKREDIRELIENASRGQESMQQTIQSVQGISQSVDGIASTIKIISAIAANTNLLSMNAAIEAAHAGDAGMGFAVVANEIRRLSETTRENSRNISQTLKNIIDGIAITSKQSGDTNSRITEMSKEINDFADVMNNLITTFNELSAESDEITSALDSLRGQSNAVKTDYDKMLGMTEKLRNALHELAAIADKKPV
;
A
#
# COMPACT_ATOMS: atom_id res chain seq x y z
N MET A 1 -33.29 19.15 -21.55
CA MET A 1 -31.87 19.48 -21.33
C MET A 1 -31.09 19.11 -22.56
N GLY A 2 -30.16 19.94 -23.03
CA GLY A 2 -29.34 19.65 -24.21
C GLY A 2 -28.37 18.47 -23.95
N LYS A 3 -28.11 17.66 -24.98
CA LYS A 3 -27.16 16.55 -24.93
C LYS A 3 -25.76 17.08 -24.61
N ALA A 4 -25.11 16.57 -23.58
CA ALA A 4 -23.75 16.93 -23.22
C ALA A 4 -22.76 15.97 -23.89
N LEU A 5 -21.85 16.50 -24.72
CA LEU A 5 -20.80 15.71 -25.34
C LEU A 5 -19.74 15.35 -24.29
N LEU A 6 -19.44 14.04 -24.19
CA LEU A 6 -18.40 13.53 -23.31
C LEU A 6 -17.14 13.20 -24.11
N THR A 7 -15.98 13.57 -23.56
CA THR A 7 -14.68 13.28 -24.19
C THR A 7 -14.49 11.76 -24.36
N PRO A 8 -14.18 11.29 -25.58
CA PRO A 8 -13.80 9.92 -25.81
C PRO A 8 -12.53 9.56 -25.02
N VAL A 9 -12.55 8.41 -24.34
CA VAL A 9 -11.40 7.91 -23.57
C VAL A 9 -10.94 6.53 -24.01
N ILE A 10 -11.70 5.92 -24.94
CA ILE A 10 -11.44 4.59 -25.51
C ILE A 10 -11.63 4.70 -27.01
N GLU A 11 -10.72 4.13 -27.76
CA GLU A 11 -10.77 4.07 -29.22
C GLU A 11 -10.64 2.62 -29.71
N ILE A 12 -10.99 2.41 -30.98
CA ILE A 12 -11.03 1.10 -31.60
C ILE A 12 -10.14 1.10 -32.82
N ASP A 13 -9.23 0.15 -32.86
CA ASP A 13 -8.50 -0.21 -34.06
C ASP A 13 -9.41 -1.08 -34.95
N MET A 14 -9.91 -0.46 -36.01
CA MET A 14 -10.89 -1.09 -36.89
C MET A 14 -10.31 -2.26 -37.69
N GLU A 15 -9.00 -2.29 -37.91
CA GLU A 15 -8.34 -3.41 -38.61
C GLU A 15 -8.25 -4.65 -37.73
N LYS A 16 -8.00 -4.45 -36.44
CA LYS A 16 -7.90 -5.55 -35.46
C LYS A 16 -9.27 -6.03 -34.94
N CYS A 17 -10.32 -5.23 -35.12
CA CYS A 17 -11.64 -5.60 -34.65
C CYS A 17 -12.28 -6.65 -35.57
N ILE A 18 -12.64 -7.80 -35.00
CA ILE A 18 -13.32 -8.89 -35.71
C ILE A 18 -14.81 -9.04 -35.34
N ASN A 19 -15.37 -8.10 -34.59
CA ASN A 19 -16.77 -8.14 -34.10
C ASN A 19 -17.11 -9.38 -33.25
N CYS A 20 -16.19 -9.83 -32.41
CA CYS A 20 -16.41 -10.96 -31.50
C CYS A 20 -17.36 -10.66 -30.32
N TYR A 21 -17.78 -9.42 -30.14
CA TYR A 21 -18.70 -8.90 -29.11
C TYR A 21 -18.27 -9.10 -27.65
N ALA A 22 -17.05 -9.62 -27.39
CA ALA A 22 -16.52 -9.76 -26.03
C ALA A 22 -16.54 -8.43 -25.24
N CYS A 23 -16.31 -7.30 -25.92
CA CYS A 23 -16.36 -5.97 -25.32
C CYS A 23 -17.80 -5.56 -24.92
N ILE A 24 -18.86 -6.04 -25.60
CA ILE A 24 -20.25 -5.84 -25.16
C ILE A 24 -20.51 -6.72 -23.94
N THR A 25 -20.09 -7.99 -23.97
CA THR A 25 -20.23 -8.91 -22.83
C THR A 25 -19.63 -8.33 -21.55
N GLY A 26 -18.42 -7.79 -21.65
CA GLY A 26 -17.72 -7.19 -20.51
C GLY A 26 -18.16 -5.75 -20.16
N CYS A 27 -19.08 -5.15 -20.93
CA CYS A 27 -19.51 -3.78 -20.67
C CYS A 27 -20.63 -3.72 -19.62
N PRO A 28 -20.48 -2.92 -18.53
CA PRO A 28 -21.55 -2.76 -17.56
C PRO A 28 -22.75 -1.97 -18.12
N VAL A 29 -22.52 -1.13 -19.14
CA VAL A 29 -23.53 -0.24 -19.77
C VAL A 29 -23.69 -0.56 -21.26
N LYS A 30 -23.89 -1.80 -21.59
CA LYS A 30 -23.85 -2.42 -22.93
C LYS A 30 -24.33 -1.55 -24.11
N PHE A 31 -25.34 -0.70 -23.91
CA PHE A 31 -25.94 0.13 -24.95
C PHE A 31 -25.08 1.34 -25.39
N CYS A 32 -23.92 1.55 -24.79
CA CYS A 32 -22.91 2.46 -25.33
C CYS A 32 -22.17 1.87 -26.55
N MET A 33 -22.33 0.59 -26.83
CA MET A 33 -21.72 -0.10 -27.95
C MET A 33 -22.69 -0.14 -29.12
N ASP A 34 -22.24 0.34 -30.28
CA ASP A 34 -23.00 0.36 -31.51
C ASP A 34 -22.40 -0.66 -32.48
N GLY A 35 -23.14 -1.74 -32.72
CA GLY A 35 -22.84 -2.83 -33.65
C GLY A 35 -23.72 -2.81 -34.93
N SER A 36 -24.40 -1.70 -35.22
CA SER A 36 -25.24 -1.58 -36.41
C SER A 36 -24.43 -1.47 -37.71
N GLY A 37 -23.20 -0.91 -37.62
CA GLY A 37 -22.27 -0.78 -38.72
C GLY A 37 -21.52 -2.08 -39.09
N GLU A 38 -20.51 -1.97 -39.95
CA GLU A 38 -19.62 -3.09 -40.30
C GLU A 38 -18.71 -3.46 -39.14
N LYS A 39 -18.26 -2.48 -38.39
CA LYS A 39 -17.44 -2.64 -37.21
C LYS A 39 -18.09 -1.98 -35.99
N LEU A 40 -17.84 -2.56 -34.86
CA LEU A 40 -18.40 -2.12 -33.60
C LEU A 40 -17.76 -0.81 -33.13
N THR A 41 -18.58 0.19 -32.79
CA THR A 41 -18.14 1.51 -32.32
C THR A 41 -18.55 1.76 -30.87
N ILE A 42 -18.07 2.84 -30.26
CA ILE A 42 -18.43 3.26 -28.90
C ILE A 42 -19.08 4.65 -28.98
N ASN A 43 -20.25 4.79 -28.39
CA ASN A 43 -20.82 6.10 -28.13
C ASN A 43 -20.21 6.67 -26.86
N PRO A 44 -19.38 7.72 -26.92
CA PRO A 44 -18.73 8.28 -25.74
C PRO A 44 -19.71 8.88 -24.73
N ASP A 45 -20.86 9.37 -25.18
CA ASP A 45 -21.87 10.03 -24.36
C ASP A 45 -22.66 9.06 -23.45
N LEU A 46 -22.66 7.77 -23.81
CA LEU A 46 -23.24 6.68 -23.02
C LEU A 46 -22.17 5.85 -22.29
N CYS A 47 -20.92 5.94 -22.73
CA CYS A 47 -19.83 5.17 -22.16
C CYS A 47 -19.40 5.75 -20.81
N VAL A 48 -19.34 4.95 -19.75
CA VAL A 48 -18.86 5.39 -18.43
C VAL A 48 -17.33 5.48 -18.31
N GLY A 49 -16.58 5.09 -19.33
CA GLY A 49 -15.12 5.18 -19.35
C GLY A 49 -14.41 4.16 -18.45
N CYS A 50 -15.05 3.08 -18.04
CA CYS A 50 -14.47 2.11 -17.09
C CYS A 50 -13.24 1.35 -17.63
N GLY A 51 -13.10 1.22 -18.96
CA GLY A 51 -11.97 0.56 -19.63
C GLY A 51 -12.04 -0.96 -19.64
N ASN A 52 -13.11 -1.60 -19.15
CA ASN A 52 -13.19 -3.06 -19.11
C ASN A 52 -13.18 -3.69 -20.51
N CYS A 53 -13.75 -3.01 -21.51
CA CYS A 53 -13.70 -3.45 -22.91
C CYS A 53 -12.26 -3.55 -23.47
N ILE A 54 -11.29 -2.84 -22.89
CA ILE A 54 -9.86 -2.97 -23.23
C ILE A 54 -9.32 -4.27 -22.64
N LEU A 55 -9.68 -4.57 -21.38
CA LEU A 55 -9.18 -5.74 -20.65
C LEU A 55 -9.67 -7.05 -21.24
N VAL A 56 -10.93 -7.10 -21.70
CA VAL A 56 -11.54 -8.31 -22.27
C VAL A 56 -11.26 -8.50 -23.77
N CYS A 57 -10.61 -7.53 -24.43
CA CYS A 57 -10.35 -7.63 -25.87
C CYS A 57 -9.09 -8.46 -26.16
N SER A 58 -9.25 -9.75 -26.45
CA SER A 58 -8.16 -10.65 -26.83
C SER A 58 -7.43 -10.21 -28.11
N HIS A 59 -8.11 -9.52 -29.02
CA HIS A 59 -7.56 -9.01 -30.28
C HIS A 59 -6.82 -7.68 -30.13
N LYS A 60 -6.77 -7.09 -28.90
CA LYS A 60 -6.15 -5.77 -28.65
C LYS A 60 -6.64 -4.67 -29.59
N ALA A 61 -7.88 -4.80 -30.08
CA ALA A 61 -8.53 -3.82 -30.93
C ALA A 61 -9.04 -2.60 -30.14
N ARG A 62 -9.09 -2.68 -28.82
CA ARG A 62 -9.50 -1.58 -27.93
C ARG A 62 -8.28 -1.00 -27.23
N TYR A 63 -8.11 0.31 -27.29
CA TYR A 63 -7.02 0.97 -26.62
C TYR A 63 -7.49 2.25 -25.93
N LEU A 64 -6.73 2.65 -24.91
CA LEU A 64 -7.02 3.87 -24.18
C LEU A 64 -6.49 5.11 -24.92
N ILE A 65 -7.23 6.20 -24.84
CA ILE A 65 -6.77 7.54 -25.27
C ILE A 65 -6.20 8.22 -24.04
N ASP A 66 -4.95 8.66 -24.12
CA ASP A 66 -4.31 9.48 -23.09
C ASP A 66 -3.47 10.60 -23.69
N ASP A 67 -3.01 11.51 -22.84
CA ASP A 67 -2.30 12.71 -23.25
C ASP A 67 -0.78 12.55 -23.28
N THR A 68 -0.24 11.34 -23.18
CA THR A 68 1.22 11.10 -23.16
C THR A 68 1.96 11.74 -24.34
N PRO A 69 1.47 11.63 -25.59
CA PRO A 69 2.17 12.27 -26.73
C PRO A 69 2.18 13.81 -26.62
N HIS A 70 1.05 14.40 -26.23
CA HIS A 70 0.91 15.84 -26.06
C HIS A 70 1.79 16.35 -24.90
N PHE A 71 1.75 15.66 -23.76
CA PHE A 71 2.58 15.96 -22.61
C PHE A 71 4.07 15.98 -22.97
N PHE A 72 4.58 14.95 -23.62
CA PHE A 72 5.99 14.91 -24.02
C PHE A 72 6.35 15.94 -25.07
N SER A 73 5.45 16.25 -26.00
CA SER A 73 5.67 17.30 -26.99
C SER A 73 5.83 18.66 -26.33
N ASP A 74 4.94 19.00 -25.41
CA ASP A 74 4.94 20.29 -24.74
C ASP A 74 6.12 20.40 -23.75
N LEU A 75 6.47 19.32 -23.07
CA LEU A 75 7.62 19.26 -22.18
C LEU A 75 8.94 19.54 -22.96
N LYS A 76 9.09 18.97 -24.17
CA LYS A 76 10.23 19.26 -25.07
C LYS A 76 10.28 20.70 -25.53
N ARG A 77 9.14 21.40 -25.56
CA ARG A 77 9.06 22.82 -25.88
C ARG A 77 9.35 23.73 -24.69
N GLY A 78 9.71 23.14 -23.53
CA GLY A 78 9.99 23.89 -22.29
C GLY A 78 8.76 24.33 -21.52
N GLN A 79 7.61 23.66 -21.73
CA GLN A 79 6.40 23.93 -20.95
C GLN A 79 6.66 23.57 -19.49
N LYS A 80 6.58 24.55 -18.60
CA LYS A 80 6.66 24.34 -17.16
C LYS A 80 5.52 23.42 -16.70
N THR A 81 5.86 22.36 -15.99
CA THR A 81 4.90 21.32 -15.65
C THR A 81 5.12 20.78 -14.24
N VAL A 82 4.04 20.49 -13.55
CA VAL A 82 4.01 19.83 -12.24
C VAL A 82 3.27 18.51 -12.36
N ALA A 83 3.85 17.45 -11.81
CA ALA A 83 3.24 16.12 -11.79
C ALA A 83 2.42 15.89 -10.51
N VAL A 84 1.19 15.42 -10.71
CA VAL A 84 0.28 14.92 -9.66
C VAL A 84 0.20 13.41 -9.83
N VAL A 85 0.77 12.66 -8.89
CA VAL A 85 1.03 11.22 -9.04
C VAL A 85 0.08 10.41 -8.16
N ALA A 86 -0.70 9.52 -8.77
CA ALA A 86 -1.63 8.65 -8.03
C ALA A 86 -0.89 7.58 -7.22
N PRO A 87 -1.42 7.18 -6.03
CA PRO A 87 -0.79 6.18 -5.15
C PRO A 87 -0.49 4.85 -5.85
N ALA A 88 -1.30 4.47 -6.83
CA ALA A 88 -1.14 3.25 -7.63
C ALA A 88 0.21 3.14 -8.35
N ILE A 89 0.98 4.22 -8.46
CA ILE A 89 2.33 4.22 -9.03
C ILE A 89 3.24 3.19 -8.36
N ALA A 90 3.09 2.99 -7.05
CA ALA A 90 3.87 2.01 -6.31
C ALA A 90 3.52 0.55 -6.66
N SER A 91 2.35 0.29 -7.25
CA SER A 91 2.00 -1.03 -7.78
C SER A 91 2.51 -1.27 -9.20
N VAL A 92 2.81 -0.20 -9.94
CA VAL A 92 3.34 -0.26 -11.31
C VAL A 92 4.87 -0.28 -11.32
N PHE A 93 5.50 0.50 -10.42
CA PHE A 93 6.94 0.58 -10.22
C PHE A 93 7.29 0.30 -8.75
N PRO A 94 7.16 -0.96 -8.29
CA PRO A 94 7.48 -1.33 -6.94
C PRO A 94 8.93 -0.95 -6.60
N ASP A 95 9.12 -0.31 -5.43
CA ASP A 95 10.41 0.17 -4.92
C ASP A 95 11.12 1.26 -5.78
N GLU A 96 10.68 1.54 -7.03
CA GLU A 96 11.29 2.52 -7.94
C GLU A 96 10.39 3.75 -8.21
N PHE A 97 9.26 3.91 -7.53
CA PHE A 97 8.33 5.03 -7.78
C PHE A 97 8.94 6.41 -7.47
N LEU A 98 9.96 6.52 -6.62
CA LEU A 98 10.72 7.76 -6.39
C LEU A 98 11.79 7.99 -7.47
N ASN A 99 12.35 6.93 -8.03
CA ASN A 99 13.23 7.00 -9.20
C ASN A 99 12.44 7.43 -10.45
N PHE A 100 11.16 7.04 -10.52
CA PHE A 100 10.24 7.52 -11.54
C PHE A 100 10.08 9.06 -11.50
N ASN A 101 9.95 9.65 -10.30
CA ASN A 101 10.00 11.11 -10.15
C ASN A 101 11.35 11.68 -10.63
N GLY A 102 12.46 11.00 -10.34
CA GLY A 102 13.80 11.37 -10.80
C GLY A 102 13.90 11.38 -12.31
N TRP A 103 13.34 10.37 -12.96
CA TRP A 103 13.26 10.33 -14.42
C TRP A 103 12.42 11.48 -14.98
N LEU A 104 11.23 11.73 -14.46
CA LEU A 104 10.39 12.87 -14.89
C LEU A 104 11.08 14.20 -14.64
N LYS A 105 11.84 14.35 -13.55
CA LYS A 105 12.65 15.54 -13.29
C LYS A 105 13.70 15.76 -14.36
N SER A 106 14.38 14.68 -14.80
CA SER A 106 15.34 14.76 -15.90
C SER A 106 14.72 15.13 -17.24
N MET A 107 13.40 14.90 -17.39
CA MET A 107 12.62 15.30 -18.56
C MET A 107 12.13 16.75 -18.48
N GLY A 108 12.32 17.45 -17.35
CA GLY A 108 11.95 18.85 -17.17
C GLY A 108 10.66 19.08 -16.34
N VAL A 109 10.17 18.09 -15.59
CA VAL A 109 9.05 18.30 -14.66
C VAL A 109 9.56 18.99 -13.39
N ASP A 110 8.92 20.08 -12.97
CA ASP A 110 9.43 20.97 -11.93
C ASP A 110 9.11 20.49 -10.50
N GLY A 111 7.92 19.97 -10.26
CA GLY A 111 7.44 19.54 -8.96
C GLY A 111 6.62 18.25 -8.99
N PHE A 112 6.55 17.55 -7.88
CA PHE A 112 5.88 16.26 -7.75
C PHE A 112 4.95 16.27 -6.54
N PHE A 113 3.68 15.98 -6.72
CA PHE A 113 2.70 15.93 -5.64
C PHE A 113 2.01 14.57 -5.59
N ASP A 114 1.96 14.02 -4.38
CA ASP A 114 1.31 12.74 -4.12
C ASP A 114 -0.18 12.94 -3.92
N VAL A 115 -1.00 12.28 -4.72
CA VAL A 115 -2.48 12.30 -4.58
C VAL A 115 -2.93 11.72 -3.25
N SER A 116 -2.09 10.91 -2.60
CA SER A 116 -2.42 10.35 -1.29
C SER A 116 -2.75 11.43 -0.25
N PHE A 117 -2.04 12.57 -0.27
CA PHE A 117 -2.38 13.67 0.64
C PHE A 117 -3.70 14.35 0.27
N GLY A 118 -3.98 14.51 -1.02
CA GLY A 118 -5.30 14.95 -1.48
C GLY A 118 -6.42 14.01 -1.05
N ALA A 119 -6.15 12.70 -0.99
CA ALA A 119 -7.12 11.72 -0.49
C ALA A 119 -7.40 11.87 1.01
N GLU A 120 -6.40 12.25 1.82
CA GLU A 120 -6.63 12.64 3.23
C GLU A 120 -7.59 13.84 3.34
N LEU A 121 -7.39 14.86 2.51
CA LEU A 121 -8.25 16.04 2.47
C LEU A 121 -9.67 15.68 1.97
N THR A 122 -9.78 14.77 1.01
CA THR A 122 -11.06 14.27 0.49
C THR A 122 -11.88 13.60 1.59
N VAL A 123 -11.25 12.76 2.40
CA VAL A 123 -11.93 12.10 3.53
C VAL A 123 -12.44 13.14 4.54
N ILE A 124 -11.62 14.13 4.88
CA ILE A 124 -12.10 15.22 5.77
C ILE A 124 -13.32 15.91 5.17
N THR A 125 -13.31 16.20 3.88
CA THR A 125 -14.44 16.85 3.19
C THR A 125 -15.70 15.99 3.28
N TYR A 126 -15.61 14.67 3.11
CA TYR A 126 -16.74 13.75 3.31
C TYR A 126 -17.26 13.78 4.73
N LEU A 127 -16.37 13.68 5.71
CA LEU A 127 -16.76 13.62 7.12
C LEU A 127 -17.36 14.93 7.62
N GLU A 128 -16.86 16.07 7.16
CA GLU A 128 -17.46 17.37 7.44
C GLU A 128 -18.85 17.51 6.80
N HIS A 129 -19.03 17.00 5.56
CA HIS A 129 -20.35 16.94 4.93
C HIS A 129 -21.32 16.06 5.73
N ILE A 130 -20.90 14.85 6.12
CA ILE A 130 -21.71 13.92 6.93
C ILE A 130 -22.10 14.55 8.26
N LYS A 131 -21.16 15.20 8.92
CA LYS A 131 -21.39 15.86 10.21
C LYS A 131 -22.35 17.05 10.11
N ALA A 132 -22.19 17.86 9.06
CA ALA A 132 -23.01 19.06 8.86
C ALA A 132 -24.45 18.74 8.43
N ASN A 133 -24.63 17.78 7.52
CA ASN A 133 -25.90 17.55 6.83
C ASN A 133 -26.63 16.28 7.28
N LYS A 134 -25.95 15.36 8.01
CA LYS A 134 -26.51 14.09 8.49
C LYS A 134 -27.29 13.33 7.41
N PRO A 135 -26.72 13.09 6.22
CA PRO A 135 -27.40 12.43 5.12
C PRO A 135 -27.76 10.99 5.46
N LYS A 136 -28.81 10.44 4.82
CA LYS A 136 -29.21 9.02 4.93
C LYS A 136 -28.05 8.09 4.48
N THR A 137 -27.36 8.48 3.41
CA THR A 137 -26.22 7.77 2.85
C THR A 137 -25.36 8.71 2.02
N VAL A 138 -24.06 8.43 1.90
CA VAL A 138 -23.11 9.16 1.07
C VAL A 138 -22.34 8.18 0.19
N ILE A 139 -22.45 8.33 -1.11
CA ILE A 139 -21.66 7.57 -2.09
C ILE A 139 -20.34 8.29 -2.31
N ALA A 140 -19.24 7.64 -2.03
CA ALA A 140 -17.91 8.17 -2.32
C ALA A 140 -17.69 8.26 -3.84
N GLN A 141 -17.06 9.31 -4.30
CA GLN A 141 -16.95 9.63 -5.72
C GLN A 141 -15.50 9.69 -6.28
N PRO A 142 -14.50 9.00 -5.72
CA PRO A 142 -13.14 9.08 -6.26
C PRO A 142 -13.01 8.43 -7.65
N CYS A 143 -14.00 7.65 -8.06
CA CYS A 143 -14.03 6.91 -9.33
C CYS A 143 -14.90 7.61 -10.37
N PRO A 144 -14.32 8.26 -11.41
CA PRO A 144 -15.10 8.97 -12.43
C PRO A 144 -16.04 8.06 -13.25
N ALA A 145 -15.72 6.75 -13.37
CA ALA A 145 -16.61 5.81 -14.07
C ALA A 145 -17.93 5.61 -13.31
N ILE A 146 -17.89 5.56 -11.99
CA ILE A 146 -19.08 5.47 -11.13
C ILE A 146 -19.86 6.79 -11.17
N VAL A 147 -19.15 7.92 -11.11
CA VAL A 147 -19.77 9.25 -11.24
C VAL A 147 -20.51 9.36 -12.58
N SER A 148 -19.83 9.02 -13.69
CA SER A 148 -20.46 9.02 -15.02
C SER A 148 -21.66 8.07 -15.11
N TYR A 149 -21.59 6.92 -14.46
CA TYR A 149 -22.72 5.99 -14.42
C TYR A 149 -23.93 6.60 -13.69
N ILE A 150 -23.71 7.20 -12.54
CA ILE A 150 -24.77 7.86 -11.77
C ILE A 150 -25.34 9.02 -12.57
N GLN A 151 -24.51 9.90 -13.11
CA GLN A 151 -24.96 11.06 -13.89
C GLN A 151 -25.77 10.69 -15.13
N ILE A 152 -25.41 9.58 -15.83
CA ILE A 152 -26.04 9.20 -17.10
C ILE A 152 -27.23 8.28 -16.88
N TYR A 153 -27.12 7.30 -15.98
CA TYR A 153 -28.09 6.22 -15.87
C TYR A 153 -28.97 6.28 -14.63
N HIS A 154 -28.49 6.93 -13.56
CA HIS A 154 -29.19 6.98 -12.27
C HIS A 154 -29.06 8.36 -11.62
N PRO A 155 -29.59 9.42 -12.25
CA PRO A 155 -29.49 10.80 -11.73
C PRO A 155 -30.13 10.98 -10.36
N GLU A 156 -31.06 10.10 -9.96
CA GLU A 156 -31.66 10.03 -8.63
C GLU A 156 -30.63 9.78 -7.51
N LEU A 157 -29.47 9.22 -7.84
CA LEU A 157 -28.35 9.04 -6.90
C LEU A 157 -27.45 10.27 -6.77
N ILE A 158 -27.56 11.28 -7.63
CA ILE A 158 -26.73 12.49 -7.59
C ILE A 158 -26.77 13.20 -6.23
N PRO A 159 -27.94 13.36 -5.56
CA PRO A 159 -27.98 13.97 -4.23
C PRO A 159 -27.24 13.18 -3.15
N HIS A 160 -26.95 11.91 -3.40
CA HIS A 160 -26.23 11.03 -2.48
C HIS A 160 -24.73 10.95 -2.78
N LEU A 161 -24.26 11.48 -3.92
CA LEU A 161 -22.83 11.63 -4.17
C LEU A 161 -22.23 12.63 -3.16
N ALA A 162 -21.07 12.27 -2.60
CA ALA A 162 -20.33 13.21 -1.76
C ALA A 162 -20.06 14.51 -2.55
N PRO A 163 -20.50 15.69 -2.05
CA PRO A 163 -20.33 16.96 -2.77
C PRO A 163 -18.91 17.49 -2.64
N ALA A 164 -17.96 16.69 -3.07
CA ALA A 164 -16.53 16.91 -2.90
C ALA A 164 -15.78 16.57 -4.18
N ASP A 165 -14.64 17.19 -4.38
CA ASP A 165 -13.70 16.85 -5.44
C ASP A 165 -13.08 15.47 -5.21
N SER A 166 -12.59 14.85 -6.28
CA SER A 166 -11.78 13.64 -6.14
C SER A 166 -10.42 13.95 -5.48
N PRO A 167 -9.72 12.94 -4.94
CA PRO A 167 -8.36 13.12 -4.40
C PRO A 167 -7.40 13.86 -5.34
N MET A 168 -7.50 13.63 -6.64
CA MET A 168 -6.68 14.31 -7.63
C MET A 168 -7.01 15.80 -7.72
N LEU A 169 -8.30 16.13 -7.77
CA LEU A 169 -8.74 17.53 -7.81
C LEU A 169 -8.43 18.25 -6.49
N HIS A 170 -8.55 17.57 -5.34
CA HIS A 170 -8.08 18.11 -4.06
C HIS A 170 -6.59 18.46 -4.12
N THR A 171 -5.76 17.58 -4.69
CA THR A 171 -4.33 17.84 -4.84
C THR A 171 -4.08 19.03 -5.77
N ILE A 172 -4.79 19.11 -6.90
CA ILE A 172 -4.63 20.22 -7.84
C ILE A 172 -5.03 21.56 -7.20
N LYS A 173 -6.20 21.61 -6.54
CA LYS A 173 -6.66 22.82 -5.85
C LYS A 173 -5.73 23.19 -4.69
N MET A 174 -5.21 22.23 -3.96
CA MET A 174 -4.17 22.45 -2.95
C MET A 174 -2.91 23.08 -3.56
N ILE A 175 -2.44 22.57 -4.70
CA ILE A 175 -1.28 23.16 -5.40
C ILE A 175 -1.57 24.60 -5.78
N ARG A 176 -2.71 24.88 -6.40
CA ARG A 176 -3.08 26.22 -6.85
C ARG A 176 -3.25 27.21 -5.70
N GLU A 177 -3.74 26.77 -4.54
CA GLU A 177 -3.99 27.64 -3.37
C GLU A 177 -2.73 27.84 -2.51
N TYR A 178 -1.89 26.82 -2.31
CA TYR A 178 -0.84 26.86 -1.31
C TYR A 178 0.59 26.83 -1.88
N TYR A 179 0.77 26.72 -3.21
CA TYR A 179 2.06 26.66 -3.85
C TYR A 179 2.11 27.66 -5.03
N PRO A 180 2.22 28.96 -4.71
CA PRO A 180 2.14 30.03 -5.73
C PRO A 180 3.24 29.95 -6.81
N GLU A 181 4.37 29.29 -6.50
CA GLU A 181 5.44 29.04 -7.46
C GLU A 181 5.01 28.14 -8.63
N TYR A 182 3.95 27.35 -8.45
CA TYR A 182 3.40 26.48 -9.50
C TYR A 182 2.09 26.99 -10.12
N LYS A 183 1.72 28.25 -9.85
CA LYS A 183 0.45 28.81 -10.30
C LYS A 183 0.28 28.73 -11.83
N ASP A 184 1.34 29.00 -12.58
CA ASP A 184 1.33 29.05 -14.06
C ASP A 184 1.83 27.74 -14.70
N HIS A 185 2.12 26.73 -13.91
CA HIS A 185 2.56 25.43 -14.43
C HIS A 185 1.36 24.64 -14.95
N LYS A 186 1.57 23.92 -16.03
CA LYS A 186 0.64 22.88 -16.47
C LYS A 186 0.65 21.71 -15.48
N ILE A 187 -0.50 21.11 -15.25
CA ILE A 187 -0.64 19.97 -14.36
C ILE A 187 -0.73 18.69 -15.19
N VAL A 188 0.28 17.82 -15.05
CA VAL A 188 0.20 16.45 -15.57
C VAL A 188 -0.20 15.50 -14.47
N ILE A 189 -1.24 14.72 -14.74
CA ILE A 189 -1.74 13.73 -13.82
C ILE A 189 -1.24 12.36 -14.27
N ILE A 190 -0.45 11.69 -13.40
CA ILE A 190 0.01 10.32 -13.62
C ILE A 190 -1.02 9.39 -12.99
N SER A 191 -1.84 8.80 -13.84
CA SER A 191 -3.12 8.21 -13.47
C SER A 191 -3.20 6.70 -13.73
N PRO A 192 -3.88 5.92 -12.87
CA PRO A 192 -4.27 4.53 -13.16
C PRO A 192 -5.53 4.43 -14.03
N CYS A 193 -6.14 5.56 -14.43
CA CYS A 193 -7.51 5.61 -14.93
C CYS A 193 -7.67 6.52 -16.14
N LEU A 194 -8.29 6.01 -17.21
CA LEU A 194 -8.60 6.79 -18.40
C LEU A 194 -9.79 7.74 -18.19
N ALA A 195 -10.79 7.35 -17.38
CA ALA A 195 -11.96 8.18 -17.12
C ALA A 195 -11.64 9.49 -16.39
N LYS A 196 -10.46 9.63 -15.79
CA LYS A 196 -10.00 10.87 -15.14
C LYS A 196 -9.95 12.04 -16.11
N ARG A 197 -9.72 11.79 -17.40
CA ARG A 197 -9.76 12.85 -18.43
C ARG A 197 -11.09 13.62 -18.40
N ARG A 198 -12.23 12.91 -18.29
CA ARG A 198 -13.56 13.55 -18.24
C ARG A 198 -13.76 14.43 -17.03
N GLU A 199 -13.22 14.00 -15.88
CA GLU A 199 -13.27 14.80 -14.65
C GLU A 199 -12.51 16.12 -14.82
N PHE A 200 -11.36 16.10 -15.51
CA PHE A 200 -10.58 17.29 -15.77
C PHE A 200 -11.25 18.23 -16.78
N ASP A 201 -11.84 17.67 -17.82
CA ASP A 201 -12.58 18.46 -18.81
C ASP A 201 -13.83 19.10 -18.18
N GLU A 202 -14.54 18.37 -17.30
CA GLU A 202 -15.71 18.89 -16.61
C GLU A 202 -15.37 20.04 -15.64
N THR A 203 -14.23 19.95 -14.96
CA THR A 203 -13.84 20.90 -13.92
C THR A 203 -12.88 21.99 -14.44
N ASN A 204 -12.38 21.83 -15.66
CA ASN A 204 -11.31 22.64 -16.23
C ASN A 204 -10.06 22.69 -15.33
N LEU A 205 -9.79 21.56 -14.64
CA LEU A 205 -8.63 21.37 -13.77
C LEU A 205 -7.82 20.18 -14.25
N GLY A 206 -6.50 20.37 -14.36
CA GLY A 206 -5.61 19.37 -14.95
C GLY A 206 -5.49 19.51 -16.48
N ASP A 207 -4.27 19.45 -16.96
CA ASP A 207 -3.97 19.71 -18.38
C ASP A 207 -3.73 18.41 -19.16
N TYR A 208 -3.11 17.38 -18.52
CA TYR A 208 -2.79 16.13 -19.17
C TYR A 208 -3.16 14.96 -18.27
N ASN A 209 -3.92 13.99 -18.78
CA ASN A 209 -4.13 12.69 -18.16
C ASN A 209 -3.20 11.65 -18.81
N VAL A 210 -2.09 11.38 -18.17
CA VAL A 210 -1.06 10.44 -18.62
C VAL A 210 -1.19 9.14 -17.84
N THR A 211 -1.41 8.03 -18.54
CA THR A 211 -1.61 6.74 -17.87
C THR A 211 -0.26 6.08 -17.52
N MET A 212 -0.24 5.38 -16.40
CA MET A 212 0.96 4.68 -15.95
C MET A 212 1.40 3.61 -16.95
N VAL A 213 0.45 2.94 -17.62
CA VAL A 213 0.77 1.93 -18.65
C VAL A 213 1.41 2.55 -19.89
N ALA A 214 0.98 3.76 -20.30
CA ALA A 214 1.61 4.45 -21.41
C ALA A 214 3.06 4.82 -21.11
N LEU A 215 3.33 5.29 -19.88
CA LEU A 215 4.69 5.59 -19.43
C LEU A 215 5.53 4.34 -19.28
N LYS A 216 4.99 3.24 -18.75
CA LYS A 216 5.67 1.95 -18.67
C LYS A 216 6.07 1.45 -20.06
N ASN A 217 5.16 1.55 -21.02
CA ASN A 217 5.44 1.19 -22.41
C ASN A 217 6.51 2.10 -23.03
N TYR A 218 6.48 3.41 -22.73
CA TYR A 218 7.50 4.35 -23.19
C TYR A 218 8.88 4.00 -22.62
N LEU A 219 8.98 3.74 -21.32
CA LEU A 219 10.24 3.33 -20.67
C LEU A 219 10.79 2.04 -21.30
N THR A 220 9.93 1.04 -21.48
CA THR A 220 10.31 -0.25 -22.09
C THR A 220 10.77 -0.06 -23.54
N LYS A 221 10.02 0.71 -24.34
CA LYS A 221 10.34 0.94 -25.76
C LYS A 221 11.67 1.67 -25.95
N ASN A 222 12.05 2.54 -25.02
CA ASN A 222 13.27 3.34 -25.08
C ASN A 222 14.41 2.75 -24.23
N ASN A 223 14.26 1.54 -23.68
CA ASN A 223 15.25 0.86 -22.82
C ASN A 223 15.70 1.74 -21.62
N ILE A 224 14.77 2.47 -21.02
CA ILE A 224 15.05 3.35 -19.88
C ILE A 224 14.86 2.55 -18.58
N SER A 225 15.94 2.42 -17.76
CA SER A 225 15.89 1.87 -16.43
C SER A 225 15.71 2.96 -15.40
N LEU A 226 14.68 2.85 -14.56
CA LEU A 226 14.41 3.84 -13.51
C LEU A 226 15.49 3.86 -12.43
N SER A 227 16.17 2.75 -12.17
CA SER A 227 17.28 2.68 -11.21
C SER A 227 18.47 3.59 -11.55
N ALA A 228 18.58 4.05 -12.81
CA ALA A 228 19.60 4.99 -13.24
C ALA A 228 19.33 6.44 -12.77
N PHE A 229 18.14 6.74 -12.27
CA PHE A 229 17.75 8.09 -11.86
C PHE A 229 17.72 8.22 -10.33
N PRO A 230 18.01 9.41 -9.78
CA PRO A 230 17.95 9.63 -8.34
C PRO A 230 16.51 9.48 -7.82
N GLN A 231 16.38 9.07 -6.58
CA GLN A 231 15.09 9.10 -5.88
C GLN A 231 14.74 10.54 -5.54
N ILE A 232 13.60 11.02 -6.02
CA ILE A 232 13.08 12.37 -5.74
C ILE A 232 11.79 12.23 -4.94
N GLU A 233 11.80 12.77 -3.73
CA GLU A 233 10.65 12.84 -2.84
C GLU A 233 9.59 13.81 -3.41
N TYR A 234 8.35 13.65 -2.92
CA TYR A 234 7.28 14.55 -3.30
C TYR A 234 7.47 15.94 -2.67
N THR A 235 7.10 16.97 -3.39
CA THR A 235 7.19 18.39 -2.98
C THR A 235 6.19 18.72 -1.87
N GLY A 236 5.03 18.09 -1.92
CA GLY A 236 3.95 18.30 -0.95
C GLY A 236 4.10 17.50 0.33
N PRO A 237 3.17 17.68 1.29
CA PRO A 237 3.19 16.92 2.53
C PRO A 237 2.89 15.43 2.28
N ASN A 238 3.48 14.58 3.11
CA ASN A 238 3.24 13.15 3.06
C ASN A 238 1.86 12.79 3.64
N ALA A 239 1.17 11.87 2.97
CA ALA A 239 -0.01 11.22 3.53
C ALA A 239 0.37 10.22 4.63
N GLU A 240 -0.59 9.84 5.46
CA GLU A 240 -0.40 8.78 6.46
C GLU A 240 -1.12 7.50 6.01
N ARG A 241 -2.45 7.43 6.08
CA ARG A 241 -3.23 6.23 5.71
C ARG A 241 -3.68 6.23 4.25
N ALA A 242 -3.97 7.39 3.71
CA ALA A 242 -4.50 7.48 2.37
C ALA A 242 -3.49 7.09 1.26
N VAL A 243 -2.28 6.70 1.61
CA VAL A 243 -1.38 5.97 0.70
C VAL A 243 -2.03 4.66 0.21
N GLY A 244 -2.86 4.04 1.06
CA GLY A 244 -3.68 2.88 0.72
C GLY A 244 -4.94 3.18 -0.10
N PHE A 245 -5.25 4.43 -0.43
CA PHE A 245 -6.52 4.83 -1.05
C PHE A 245 -6.76 4.20 -2.44
N SER A 246 -5.72 3.74 -3.10
CA SER A 246 -5.83 3.01 -4.37
C SER A 246 -6.23 1.53 -4.20
N THR A 247 -6.22 1.00 -2.99
CA THR A 247 -6.63 -0.37 -2.67
C THR A 247 -8.10 -0.42 -2.28
N PRO A 248 -8.78 -1.57 -2.45
CA PRO A 248 -10.12 -1.78 -1.94
C PRO A 248 -10.22 -1.52 -0.43
N GLY A 249 -11.11 -0.62 -0.01
CA GLY A 249 -11.29 -0.23 1.40
C GLY A 249 -10.32 0.85 1.91
N GLY A 250 -9.46 1.40 1.07
CA GLY A 250 -8.49 2.42 1.47
C GLY A 250 -9.12 3.74 1.95
N LEU A 251 -10.28 4.09 1.41
CA LEU A 251 -11.08 5.20 1.93
C LEU A 251 -11.57 4.90 3.35
N LEU A 252 -12.14 3.73 3.55
CA LEU A 252 -12.65 3.29 4.85
C LEU A 252 -11.54 3.28 5.92
N ASP A 253 -10.36 2.75 5.60
CA ASP A 253 -9.22 2.73 6.52
C ASP A 253 -8.75 4.14 6.89
N THR A 254 -8.84 5.07 5.95
CA THR A 254 -8.51 6.48 6.19
C THR A 254 -9.58 7.16 7.04
N ALA A 255 -10.87 6.90 6.77
CA ALA A 255 -12.00 7.47 7.52
C ALA A 255 -12.05 6.97 8.97
N GLU A 256 -11.70 5.71 9.23
CA GLU A 256 -11.67 5.08 10.55
C GLU A 256 -10.75 5.84 11.54
N ARG A 257 -9.73 6.54 11.04
CA ARG A 257 -8.88 7.40 11.87
C ARG A 257 -9.64 8.59 12.46
N PHE A 258 -10.51 9.19 11.66
CA PHE A 258 -11.25 10.40 12.07
C PHE A 258 -12.51 10.07 12.88
N ILE A 259 -13.18 8.98 12.53
CA ILE A 259 -14.39 8.50 13.18
C ILE A 259 -14.19 7.02 13.50
N PRO A 260 -13.63 6.69 14.68
CA PRO A 260 -13.47 5.29 15.10
C PRO A 260 -14.81 4.56 15.11
N GLY A 261 -14.88 3.41 14.45
CA GLY A 261 -16.10 2.60 14.33
C GLY A 261 -16.98 2.93 13.12
N ILE A 262 -16.60 3.88 12.25
CA ILE A 262 -17.35 4.17 11.01
C ILE A 262 -17.45 2.93 10.11
N ARG A 263 -16.49 2.00 10.23
CA ARG A 263 -16.47 0.73 9.52
C ARG A 263 -17.75 -0.07 9.66
N ARG A 264 -18.43 0.02 10.80
CA ARG A 264 -19.70 -0.69 11.05
C ARG A 264 -20.86 -0.15 10.22
N ASN A 265 -20.75 1.06 9.73
CA ASN A 265 -21.78 1.75 8.94
C ASN A 265 -21.26 2.19 7.57
N THR A 266 -20.32 1.42 7.01
CA THR A 266 -19.74 1.64 5.67
C THR A 266 -19.87 0.38 4.85
N ALA A 267 -20.46 0.48 3.65
CA ALA A 267 -20.42 -0.57 2.65
C ALA A 267 -19.16 -0.41 1.81
N LYS A 268 -18.44 -1.51 1.60
CA LYS A 268 -17.26 -1.59 0.74
C LYS A 268 -17.59 -2.43 -0.50
N ILE A 269 -17.54 -1.82 -1.67
CA ILE A 269 -18.02 -2.45 -2.91
C ILE A 269 -17.07 -2.13 -4.05
N GLU A 270 -16.52 -3.15 -4.67
CA GLU A 270 -15.63 -3.03 -5.82
C GLU A 270 -15.94 -4.07 -6.91
N GLY A 271 -15.53 -3.74 -8.13
CA GLY A 271 -15.69 -4.58 -9.30
C GLY A 271 -16.96 -4.28 -10.09
N ILE A 272 -16.85 -4.36 -11.41
CA ILE A 272 -17.95 -4.04 -12.34
C ILE A 272 -19.18 -4.93 -12.18
N HIS A 273 -18.98 -6.17 -11.76
CA HIS A 273 -20.07 -7.14 -11.58
C HIS A 273 -20.83 -6.96 -10.27
N THR A 274 -20.30 -6.15 -9.36
CA THR A 274 -20.85 -5.90 -8.02
C THR A 274 -21.41 -4.49 -7.88
N ILE A 275 -20.62 -3.47 -8.27
CA ILE A 275 -20.98 -2.07 -7.98
C ILE A 275 -22.19 -1.58 -8.79
N TYR A 276 -22.28 -1.91 -10.08
CA TYR A 276 -23.39 -1.43 -10.91
C TYR A 276 -24.74 -2.04 -10.48
N PRO A 277 -24.85 -3.37 -10.29
CA PRO A 277 -26.07 -3.96 -9.72
C PRO A 277 -26.41 -3.40 -8.33
N TYR A 278 -25.41 -3.18 -7.47
CA TYR A 278 -25.64 -2.59 -6.15
C TYR A 278 -26.25 -1.18 -6.23
N LEU A 279 -25.76 -0.34 -7.14
CA LEU A 279 -26.32 0.99 -7.35
C LEU A 279 -27.76 0.95 -7.91
N GLU A 280 -28.07 0.00 -8.81
CA GLU A 280 -29.43 -0.25 -9.32
C GLU A 280 -30.39 -0.71 -8.21
N GLU A 281 -29.91 -1.59 -7.33
CA GLU A 281 -30.69 -2.03 -6.15
C GLU A 281 -30.88 -0.88 -5.16
N MET A 282 -29.85 -0.08 -4.93
CA MET A 282 -29.90 1.07 -4.05
C MET A 282 -30.97 2.08 -4.49
N VAL A 283 -31.07 2.37 -5.79
CA VAL A 283 -32.12 3.24 -6.34
C VAL A 283 -33.51 2.77 -5.90
N LYS A 284 -33.77 1.46 -5.95
CA LYS A 284 -35.07 0.88 -5.55
C LYS A 284 -35.36 1.02 -4.06
N LEU A 285 -34.33 1.25 -3.24
CA LEU A 285 -34.42 1.34 -1.79
C LEU A 285 -34.45 2.79 -1.27
N LEU A 286 -34.17 3.79 -2.12
CA LEU A 286 -34.09 5.19 -1.69
C LEU A 286 -35.37 5.70 -1.04
N ASP A 287 -36.52 5.34 -1.62
CA ASP A 287 -37.86 5.77 -1.18
C ASP A 287 -38.46 4.84 -0.11
N GLN A 288 -37.73 3.78 0.27
CA GLN A 288 -38.17 2.84 1.30
C GLN A 288 -37.58 3.26 2.67
N ASP A 289 -38.31 2.88 3.73
CA ASP A 289 -37.83 3.08 5.11
C ASP A 289 -36.84 1.97 5.51
N VAL A 290 -35.72 1.92 4.80
CA VAL A 290 -34.63 0.96 5.02
C VAL A 290 -33.39 1.73 5.46
N GLU A 291 -32.71 1.22 6.48
CA GLU A 291 -31.43 1.75 6.93
C GLU A 291 -30.34 1.37 5.89
N LEU A 292 -29.77 2.38 5.25
CA LEU A 292 -28.65 2.25 4.32
C LEU A 292 -27.34 2.52 5.04
N SER A 293 -26.23 1.95 4.54
CA SER A 293 -24.91 2.32 5.02
C SER A 293 -24.66 3.82 4.87
N LEU A 294 -24.16 4.45 5.93
CA LEU A 294 -23.87 5.88 5.95
C LEU A 294 -22.87 6.30 4.89
N LEU A 295 -21.84 5.48 4.66
CA LEU A 295 -20.81 5.72 3.65
C LEU A 295 -20.70 4.51 2.74
N ILE A 296 -20.61 4.75 1.44
CA ILE A 296 -20.39 3.71 0.43
C ILE A 296 -19.02 3.95 -0.19
N ASP A 297 -18.04 3.13 0.23
CA ASP A 297 -16.70 3.09 -0.34
C ASP A 297 -16.74 2.20 -1.58
N CYS A 298 -16.73 2.81 -2.76
CA CYS A 298 -16.95 2.10 -4.01
C CYS A 298 -15.90 2.41 -5.08
N LEU A 299 -15.45 1.34 -5.75
CA LEU A 299 -14.50 1.40 -6.85
C LEU A 299 -14.97 0.52 -8.02
N ASN A 300 -14.82 1.04 -9.25
CA ASN A 300 -15.17 0.29 -10.46
C ASN A 300 -14.27 -0.93 -10.70
N CYS A 301 -12.99 -0.85 -10.36
CA CYS A 301 -12.00 -1.89 -10.64
C CYS A 301 -11.92 -2.90 -9.50
N GLU A 302 -11.94 -4.21 -9.78
CA GLU A 302 -11.94 -5.30 -8.79
C GLU A 302 -10.72 -5.27 -7.84
N LYS A 303 -9.55 -4.89 -8.35
CA LYS A 303 -8.30 -4.77 -7.57
C LYS A 303 -8.04 -3.34 -7.09
N GLY A 304 -9.12 -2.55 -6.95
CA GLY A 304 -9.00 -1.11 -6.77
C GLY A 304 -8.31 -0.43 -7.94
N CYS A 305 -7.86 0.81 -7.75
CA CYS A 305 -7.15 1.55 -8.79
C CYS A 305 -5.82 0.90 -9.21
N ASN A 306 -5.24 0.03 -8.38
CA ASN A 306 -3.99 -0.69 -8.66
C ASN A 306 -4.12 -1.69 -9.82
N GLY A 307 -5.32 -2.21 -10.08
CA GLY A 307 -5.66 -3.06 -11.22
C GLY A 307 -6.39 -2.32 -12.34
N GLY A 308 -6.48 -1.00 -12.27
CA GLY A 308 -7.15 -0.18 -13.28
C GLY A 308 -6.53 -0.29 -14.66
N PRO A 309 -7.30 -0.05 -15.74
CA PRO A 309 -6.82 -0.23 -17.12
C PRO A 309 -5.63 0.65 -17.49
N GLY A 310 -5.45 1.78 -16.80
CA GLY A 310 -4.29 2.67 -16.98
C GLY A 310 -3.03 2.22 -16.25
N THR A 311 -3.03 1.11 -15.51
CA THR A 311 -1.83 0.58 -14.84
C THR A 311 -1.12 -0.52 -15.64
N GLY A 312 -1.86 -1.27 -16.44
CA GLY A 312 -1.39 -2.49 -17.10
C GLY A 312 -1.25 -3.70 -16.15
N ASN A 313 -1.84 -3.63 -14.95
CA ASN A 313 -1.72 -4.65 -13.90
C ASN A 313 -2.93 -5.61 -13.82
N SER A 314 -3.81 -5.64 -14.81
CA SER A 314 -5.03 -6.47 -14.77
C SER A 314 -4.76 -7.96 -14.48
N HIS A 315 -3.64 -8.47 -14.99
CA HIS A 315 -3.19 -9.85 -14.85
C HIS A 315 -2.31 -10.10 -13.61
N VAL A 316 -1.89 -9.04 -12.89
CA VAL A 316 -1.06 -9.19 -11.69
C VAL A 316 -1.94 -9.66 -10.51
N PRO A 317 -1.54 -10.67 -9.74
CA PRO A 317 -2.28 -11.12 -8.56
C PRO A 317 -2.50 -10.01 -7.55
N SER A 318 -3.70 -9.93 -6.96
CA SER A 318 -4.07 -8.90 -5.97
C SER A 318 -3.09 -8.82 -4.78
N PRO A 319 -2.64 -9.93 -4.17
CA PRO A 319 -1.72 -9.87 -3.04
C PRO A 319 -0.38 -9.18 -3.37
N LEU A 320 0.10 -9.30 -4.61
CA LEU A 320 1.34 -8.62 -5.04
C LEU A 320 1.14 -7.12 -5.17
N LEU A 321 -0.01 -6.69 -5.70
CA LEU A 321 -0.37 -5.27 -5.79
C LEU A 321 -0.52 -4.65 -4.40
N GLU A 322 -1.24 -5.32 -3.51
CA GLU A 322 -1.44 -4.89 -2.14
C GLU A 322 -0.12 -4.80 -1.37
N ASN A 323 0.77 -5.80 -1.52
CA ASN A 323 2.07 -5.79 -0.87
C ASN A 323 2.92 -4.57 -1.27
N SER A 324 2.89 -4.17 -2.53
CA SER A 324 3.61 -2.98 -3.01
C SER A 324 3.11 -1.70 -2.34
N ILE A 325 1.80 -1.55 -2.20
CA ILE A 325 1.20 -0.41 -1.50
C ILE A 325 1.49 -0.47 0.01
N ARG A 326 1.39 -1.66 0.61
CA ARG A 326 1.68 -1.88 2.04
C ARG A 326 3.13 -1.56 2.40
N LYS A 327 4.08 -1.96 1.56
CA LYS A 327 5.50 -1.57 1.72
C LYS A 327 5.68 -0.05 1.74
N ARG A 328 5.00 0.66 0.82
CA ARG A 328 5.03 2.12 0.79
C ARG A 328 4.42 2.73 2.04
N SER A 329 3.26 2.24 2.50
CA SER A 329 2.62 2.68 3.74
C SER A 329 3.54 2.51 4.95
N LYS A 330 4.17 1.34 5.10
CA LYS A 330 5.11 1.07 6.20
C LYS A 330 6.29 2.07 6.20
N LYS A 331 6.90 2.34 5.05
CA LYS A 331 8.00 3.33 4.93
C LYS A 331 7.56 4.73 5.38
N LEU A 332 6.34 5.14 5.06
CA LEU A 332 5.80 6.45 5.48
C LEU A 332 5.43 6.49 6.95
N GLU A 333 4.83 5.43 7.47
CA GLU A 333 4.57 5.29 8.91
C GLU A 333 5.87 5.35 9.73
N GLU A 334 6.94 4.73 9.27
CA GLU A 334 8.27 4.80 9.91
C GLU A 334 8.84 6.22 9.91
N LYS A 335 8.67 6.98 8.83
CA LYS A 335 9.04 8.40 8.77
C LYS A 335 8.22 9.26 9.75
N LEU A 336 6.99 8.87 10.06
CA LEU A 336 6.10 9.58 10.98
C LEU A 336 6.28 9.15 12.47
N LYS A 337 6.93 8.01 12.72
CA LYS A 337 7.11 7.37 14.04
C LYS A 337 8.02 8.05 15.09
N PRO A 338 8.78 9.15 14.85
CA PRO A 338 9.53 9.79 15.95
C PRO A 338 8.64 10.26 17.11
N GLU A 339 7.34 10.40 16.89
CA GLU A 339 6.38 10.81 17.90
C GLU A 339 5.26 9.77 18.02
N LYS A 340 5.22 8.96 19.10
CA LYS A 340 4.20 7.92 19.34
C LYS A 340 2.88 8.52 19.89
N GLY A 341 1.74 7.94 19.49
CA GLY A 341 0.43 8.13 20.12
C GLY A 341 -0.32 9.41 19.73
N GLN A 342 -1.10 9.97 20.67
CA GLN A 342 -1.95 11.15 20.45
C GLN A 342 -1.23 12.40 19.94
N LYS A 343 0.09 12.52 20.16
CA LYS A 343 0.87 13.66 19.66
C LYS A 343 1.04 13.64 18.15
N VAL A 344 1.28 12.47 17.53
CA VAL A 344 1.34 12.30 16.07
C VAL A 344 0.01 12.67 15.45
N TYR A 345 -1.07 12.15 16.03
CA TYR A 345 -2.42 12.44 15.56
C TYR A 345 -2.72 13.95 15.57
N LYS A 346 -2.46 14.64 16.68
CA LYS A 346 -2.67 16.10 16.77
C LYS A 346 -1.83 16.90 15.79
N LYS A 347 -0.56 16.53 15.61
CA LYS A 347 0.36 17.22 14.68
C LYS A 347 -0.08 17.00 13.23
N TYR A 348 -0.43 15.77 12.87
CA TYR A 348 -0.90 15.46 11.54
C TYR A 348 -2.26 16.10 11.24
N HIS A 349 -3.16 16.12 12.20
CA HIS A 349 -4.44 16.83 12.08
C HIS A 349 -4.24 18.34 11.88
N LYS A 350 -3.27 18.94 12.57
CA LYS A 350 -2.89 20.35 12.36
C LYS A 350 -2.32 20.57 10.94
N LEU A 351 -1.54 19.61 10.42
CA LEU A 351 -1.04 19.66 9.05
C LEU A 351 -2.18 19.60 8.04
N LEU A 352 -3.12 18.68 8.22
CA LEU A 352 -4.29 18.56 7.35
C LEU A 352 -5.14 19.84 7.37
N ASN A 353 -5.41 20.39 8.55
CA ASN A 353 -6.18 21.64 8.70
C ASN A 353 -5.48 22.85 8.07
N LYS A 354 -4.15 22.83 7.89
CA LYS A 354 -3.43 23.88 7.16
C LYS A 354 -3.84 23.91 5.68
N TYR A 355 -4.08 22.75 5.08
CA TYR A 355 -4.38 22.60 3.66
C TYR A 355 -5.88 22.40 3.36
N TRP A 356 -6.66 22.01 4.37
CA TRP A 356 -8.10 21.91 4.22
C TRP A 356 -8.77 23.26 4.49
N LYS A 357 -9.57 23.71 3.53
CA LYS A 357 -10.31 24.97 3.60
C LYS A 357 -11.75 24.69 3.22
N LYS A 358 -12.68 25.16 4.03
CA LYS A 358 -14.11 25.02 3.75
C LYS A 358 -14.42 25.59 2.36
N ASP A 359 -15.24 24.90 1.63
CA ASP A 359 -15.75 25.25 0.29
C ASP A 359 -14.71 25.21 -0.86
N LEU A 360 -13.40 25.14 -0.57
CA LEU A 360 -12.38 25.05 -1.61
C LEU A 360 -12.50 23.76 -2.45
N TYR A 361 -12.87 22.67 -1.79
CA TYR A 361 -12.89 21.34 -2.38
C TYR A 361 -14.29 20.83 -2.72
N ASN A 362 -15.26 21.72 -2.70
CA ASN A 362 -16.63 21.37 -3.03
C ASN A 362 -16.78 21.14 -4.54
N ARG A 363 -17.64 20.18 -4.89
CA ARG A 363 -18.05 19.86 -6.25
C ARG A 363 -19.54 19.58 -6.32
N SER A 364 -20.15 20.04 -7.40
CA SER A 364 -21.50 19.67 -7.79
C SER A 364 -21.46 18.75 -9.01
N TYR A 365 -22.45 17.90 -9.15
CA TYR A 365 -22.57 16.96 -10.25
C TYR A 365 -23.74 17.33 -11.13
N ARG A 366 -23.55 17.14 -12.44
CA ARG A 366 -24.57 17.45 -13.44
C ARG A 366 -25.44 16.23 -13.71
N ASP A 367 -26.71 16.46 -13.92
CA ASP A 367 -27.60 15.46 -14.48
C ASP A 367 -27.29 15.32 -15.99
N LEU A 368 -26.78 14.17 -16.38
CA LEU A 368 -26.48 13.80 -17.77
C LEU A 368 -27.43 12.73 -18.32
N SER A 369 -28.56 12.49 -17.66
CA SER A 369 -29.56 11.51 -18.08
C SER A 369 -30.12 11.81 -19.47
N GLY A 370 -30.09 13.08 -19.90
CA GLY A 370 -30.43 13.48 -21.28
C GLY A 370 -29.55 12.84 -22.36
N ASN A 371 -28.37 12.29 -22.01
CA ASN A 371 -27.55 11.49 -22.93
C ASN A 371 -28.13 10.10 -23.15
N ASN A 372 -28.83 9.54 -22.15
CA ASN A 372 -29.40 8.20 -22.20
C ASN A 372 -30.77 8.20 -22.93
N ASN A 373 -30.70 8.09 -24.24
CA ASN A 373 -31.88 8.07 -25.11
C ASN A 373 -32.42 6.64 -25.36
N ILE A 374 -31.97 5.66 -24.60
CA ILE A 374 -32.37 4.25 -24.81
C ILE A 374 -33.85 4.10 -24.53
N LYS A 375 -34.58 3.72 -25.56
CA LYS A 375 -36.04 3.41 -25.54
C LYS A 375 -36.24 1.92 -25.32
N TYR A 376 -37.13 1.60 -24.42
CA TYR A 376 -37.47 0.23 -24.13
C TYR A 376 -38.73 -0.13 -24.95
N PRO A 377 -38.68 -1.16 -25.86
CA PRO A 377 -39.83 -1.55 -26.65
C PRO A 377 -40.95 -2.08 -25.77
N ASN A 378 -42.19 -1.74 -26.11
CA ASN A 378 -43.36 -2.37 -25.53
C ASN A 378 -43.49 -3.83 -26.03
N GLN A 379 -44.45 -4.60 -25.49
CA GLN A 379 -44.61 -6.04 -25.83
C GLN A 379 -44.82 -6.27 -27.32
N THR A 380 -45.61 -5.41 -28.00
CA THR A 380 -45.89 -5.52 -29.42
C THR A 380 -44.65 -5.22 -30.28
N GLU A 381 -43.89 -4.19 -29.89
CA GLU A 381 -42.65 -3.84 -30.56
C GLU A 381 -41.59 -4.92 -30.34
N LEU A 382 -41.48 -5.44 -29.11
CA LEU A 382 -40.56 -6.51 -28.77
C LEU A 382 -40.84 -7.77 -29.61
N LYS A 383 -42.11 -8.15 -29.78
CA LYS A 383 -42.48 -9.26 -30.59
C LYS A 383 -42.07 -9.08 -32.06
N LYS A 384 -42.31 -7.90 -32.65
CA LYS A 384 -41.87 -7.57 -34.02
C LYS A 384 -40.36 -7.67 -34.19
N ILE A 385 -39.60 -7.23 -33.17
CA ILE A 385 -38.14 -7.32 -33.20
C ILE A 385 -37.70 -8.78 -33.12
N TYR A 386 -38.33 -9.59 -32.26
CA TYR A 386 -38.05 -11.02 -32.19
C TYR A 386 -38.36 -11.72 -33.54
N GLU A 387 -39.48 -11.37 -34.18
CA GLU A 387 -39.80 -11.87 -35.52
C GLU A 387 -38.71 -11.49 -36.55
N SER A 388 -38.22 -10.26 -36.49
CA SER A 388 -37.09 -9.80 -37.32
C SER A 388 -35.78 -10.55 -37.03
N MET A 389 -35.61 -11.08 -35.81
CA MET A 389 -34.51 -11.95 -35.40
C MET A 389 -34.82 -13.45 -35.66
N ARG A 390 -35.90 -13.78 -36.37
CA ARG A 390 -36.40 -15.15 -36.60
C ARG A 390 -36.71 -15.92 -35.32
N LYS A 391 -37.25 -15.21 -34.32
CA LYS A 391 -37.68 -15.77 -33.03
C LYS A 391 -39.20 -15.65 -32.97
N PHE A 392 -39.87 -16.74 -33.25
CA PHE A 392 -41.34 -16.78 -33.41
C PHE A 392 -42.04 -17.33 -32.17
N GLU A 393 -41.35 -18.22 -31.42
CA GLU A 393 -41.82 -18.89 -30.22
C GLU A 393 -40.85 -18.73 -29.06
N ASP A 394 -41.30 -18.97 -27.83
CA ASP A 394 -40.46 -18.87 -26.62
C ASP A 394 -39.24 -19.80 -26.67
N LYS A 395 -39.34 -20.95 -27.31
CA LYS A 395 -38.22 -21.90 -27.53
C LYS A 395 -37.08 -21.30 -28.37
N ASP A 396 -37.36 -20.25 -29.17
CA ASP A 396 -36.37 -19.60 -30.02
C ASP A 396 -35.56 -18.53 -29.23
N ILE A 397 -35.97 -18.25 -27.99
CA ILE A 397 -35.28 -17.30 -27.06
C ILE A 397 -34.22 -18.06 -26.30
N TYR A 398 -33.04 -18.23 -26.92
CA TYR A 398 -31.94 -19.04 -26.37
C TYR A 398 -31.13 -18.36 -25.29
N ASP A 399 -31.17 -17.02 -25.18
CA ASP A 399 -30.32 -16.22 -24.29
C ASP A 399 -28.86 -16.68 -24.29
N CYS A 400 -28.33 -17.06 -25.45
CA CYS A 400 -27.05 -17.72 -25.67
C CYS A 400 -25.83 -16.81 -25.45
N THR A 401 -26.05 -15.54 -25.19
CA THR A 401 -25.03 -14.47 -24.94
C THR A 401 -24.04 -14.18 -26.07
N SER A 402 -24.03 -14.93 -27.18
CA SER A 402 -23.06 -14.76 -28.28
C SER A 402 -23.02 -13.35 -28.90
N CYS A 403 -24.12 -12.60 -28.86
CA CYS A 403 -24.20 -11.20 -29.28
C CYS A 403 -23.61 -10.22 -28.23
N GLY A 404 -23.23 -10.69 -27.05
CA GLY A 404 -22.65 -9.90 -25.95
C GLY A 404 -23.68 -9.25 -25.01
N TYR A 405 -24.96 -9.16 -25.37
CA TYR A 405 -25.95 -8.43 -24.56
C TYR A 405 -26.49 -9.21 -23.36
N GLY A 406 -26.18 -10.48 -23.23
CA GLY A 406 -26.56 -11.30 -22.07
C GLY A 406 -27.95 -11.92 -22.17
N SER A 407 -28.86 -11.37 -23.00
CA SER A 407 -30.18 -11.94 -23.28
C SER A 407 -30.68 -11.52 -24.65
N CYS A 408 -31.60 -12.30 -25.21
CA CYS A 408 -32.29 -11.96 -26.46
C CYS A 408 -33.12 -10.68 -26.33
N LYS A 409 -33.68 -10.42 -25.13
CA LYS A 409 -34.40 -9.18 -24.84
C LYS A 409 -33.45 -7.95 -24.88
N SER A 410 -32.28 -8.03 -24.29
CA SER A 410 -31.32 -6.94 -24.36
C SER A 410 -30.80 -6.69 -25.78
N MET A 411 -30.61 -7.74 -26.56
CA MET A 411 -30.30 -7.63 -27.99
C MET A 411 -31.43 -6.94 -28.77
N ALA A 412 -32.70 -7.31 -28.49
CA ALA A 412 -33.87 -6.67 -29.10
C ALA A 412 -33.97 -5.17 -28.73
N ILE A 413 -33.65 -4.80 -27.49
CA ILE A 413 -33.55 -3.38 -27.08
C ILE A 413 -32.49 -2.66 -27.90
N ALA A 414 -31.31 -3.26 -28.07
CA ALA A 414 -30.26 -2.68 -28.89
C ALA A 414 -30.69 -2.48 -30.34
N ILE A 415 -31.37 -3.45 -30.93
CA ILE A 415 -31.94 -3.36 -32.30
C ILE A 415 -32.99 -2.24 -32.36
N HIS A 416 -33.91 -2.17 -31.39
CA HIS A 416 -34.93 -1.12 -31.30
C HIS A 416 -34.33 0.30 -31.33
N ASN A 417 -33.17 0.47 -30.72
CA ASN A 417 -32.45 1.74 -30.66
C ASN A 417 -31.45 1.96 -31.81
N GLY A 418 -31.44 1.06 -32.83
CA GLY A 418 -30.50 1.16 -33.94
C GLY A 418 -29.02 0.93 -33.56
N LEU A 419 -28.76 0.31 -32.40
CA LEU A 419 -27.42 0.01 -31.90
C LEU A 419 -26.93 -1.38 -32.28
N ASN A 420 -27.78 -2.17 -32.90
CA ASN A 420 -27.42 -3.48 -33.40
C ASN A 420 -28.39 -3.93 -34.50
N LYS A 421 -28.10 -5.03 -35.14
CA LYS A 421 -28.91 -5.61 -36.24
C LYS A 421 -29.13 -7.12 -36.05
N PRO A 422 -30.19 -7.69 -36.59
CA PRO A 422 -30.46 -9.12 -36.51
C PRO A 422 -29.32 -10.00 -37.02
N ASP A 423 -28.58 -9.54 -38.03
CA ASP A 423 -27.42 -10.22 -38.60
C ASP A 423 -26.25 -10.47 -37.60
N ASN A 424 -26.26 -9.83 -36.45
CA ASN A 424 -25.28 -10.06 -35.39
C ASN A 424 -25.77 -11.13 -34.36
N CYS A 425 -26.93 -11.71 -34.58
CA CYS A 425 -27.43 -12.84 -33.80
C CYS A 425 -26.95 -14.17 -34.42
N ALA A 426 -26.16 -14.94 -33.64
CA ALA A 426 -25.63 -16.22 -34.14
C ALA A 426 -26.71 -17.16 -34.64
N HIS A 427 -27.84 -17.26 -33.92
CA HIS A 427 -28.97 -18.11 -34.36
C HIS A 427 -29.64 -17.57 -35.60
N TYR A 428 -29.81 -16.25 -35.76
CA TYR A 428 -30.32 -15.64 -36.96
C TYR A 428 -29.45 -15.98 -38.19
N ILE A 429 -28.10 -15.87 -38.02
CA ILE A 429 -27.16 -16.23 -39.09
C ILE A 429 -27.29 -17.70 -39.43
N LEU A 430 -27.36 -18.59 -38.46
CA LEU A 430 -27.50 -20.02 -38.68
C LEU A 430 -28.81 -20.37 -39.41
N ASP A 431 -29.91 -19.72 -39.01
CA ASP A 431 -31.22 -19.97 -39.67
C ASP A 431 -31.28 -19.37 -41.08
N ARG A 432 -30.63 -18.20 -41.30
CA ARG A 432 -30.51 -17.65 -42.65
C ARG A 432 -29.65 -18.53 -43.56
N LEU A 433 -28.54 -19.04 -43.04
CA LEU A 433 -27.65 -19.95 -43.77
C LEU A 433 -28.34 -21.26 -44.16
N LYS A 434 -29.22 -21.79 -43.30
CA LYS A 434 -30.02 -22.99 -43.63
C LYS A 434 -30.93 -22.75 -44.85
N ASP A 435 -31.51 -21.54 -44.97
CA ASP A 435 -32.41 -21.20 -46.08
C ASP A 435 -31.67 -20.90 -47.41
N GLU A 436 -30.45 -20.34 -47.32
CA GLU A 436 -29.65 -19.91 -48.46
C GLU A 436 -28.78 -21.02 -49.08
N MET A 437 -28.49 -22.09 -48.33
CA MET A 437 -27.52 -23.11 -48.73
C MET A 437 -28.19 -24.33 -49.33
N LYS A 438 -27.83 -24.69 -50.56
CA LYS A 438 -28.07 -26.04 -51.14
C LYS A 438 -27.36 -27.07 -50.26
N VAL A 439 -28.06 -28.17 -49.96
CA VAL A 439 -27.62 -29.22 -49.02
C VAL A 439 -26.14 -29.66 -49.19
N GLY A 440 -25.61 -29.64 -50.42
CA GLY A 440 -24.22 -30.04 -50.69
C GLY A 440 -23.13 -29.05 -50.17
N GLU A 441 -23.43 -27.75 -50.13
CA GLU A 441 -22.51 -26.73 -49.65
C GLU A 441 -22.52 -26.67 -48.13
N LEU A 442 -23.67 -26.93 -47.50
CA LEU A 442 -23.85 -27.07 -46.08
C LEU A 442 -23.05 -28.27 -45.54
N VAL A 443 -23.08 -29.41 -46.24
CA VAL A 443 -22.32 -30.61 -45.85
C VAL A 443 -20.82 -30.36 -45.94
N ARG A 444 -20.32 -29.64 -46.97
CA ARG A 444 -18.90 -29.28 -47.09
C ARG A 444 -18.42 -28.39 -45.95
N LEU A 445 -19.19 -27.32 -45.65
CA LEU A 445 -18.89 -26.42 -44.54
C LEU A 445 -19.02 -27.10 -43.19
N LEU A 446 -20.04 -27.96 -43.02
CA LEU A 446 -20.20 -28.75 -41.79
C LEU A 446 -18.99 -29.67 -41.58
N THR A 447 -18.48 -30.32 -42.63
CA THR A 447 -17.32 -31.20 -42.58
C THR A 447 -16.05 -30.42 -42.23
N GLU A 448 -15.88 -29.21 -42.81
CA GLU A 448 -14.77 -28.31 -42.49
C GLU A 448 -14.82 -27.86 -41.03
N HIS A 449 -15.99 -27.42 -40.57
CA HIS A 449 -16.15 -27.02 -39.16
C HIS A 449 -16.09 -28.17 -38.16
N ILE A 450 -16.51 -29.37 -38.53
CA ILE A 450 -16.34 -30.58 -37.72
C ILE A 450 -14.85 -30.90 -37.61
N SER A 451 -14.08 -30.79 -38.69
CA SER A 451 -12.63 -30.98 -38.68
C SER A 451 -11.94 -29.96 -37.80
N GLU A 452 -12.32 -28.68 -37.92
CA GLU A 452 -11.80 -27.59 -37.11
C GLU A 452 -12.18 -27.77 -35.62
N ALA A 453 -13.43 -28.12 -35.33
CA ALA A 453 -13.87 -28.43 -33.97
C ALA A 453 -13.17 -29.65 -33.38
N SER A 454 -12.88 -30.68 -34.21
CA SER A 454 -12.13 -31.85 -33.79
C SER A 454 -10.68 -31.47 -33.39
N SER A 455 -10.04 -30.63 -34.21
CA SER A 455 -8.71 -30.09 -33.88
C SER A 455 -8.69 -29.26 -32.60
N LEU A 456 -9.74 -28.45 -32.38
CA LEU A 456 -9.91 -27.69 -31.17
C LEU A 456 -10.11 -28.58 -29.93
N ILE A 457 -10.87 -29.68 -30.08
CA ILE A 457 -11.06 -30.65 -29.00
C ILE A 457 -9.78 -31.38 -28.69
N ASP A 458 -8.96 -31.71 -29.69
CA ASP A 458 -7.64 -32.29 -29.47
C ASP A 458 -6.71 -31.30 -28.74
N GLY A 459 -6.76 -30.01 -29.10
CA GLY A 459 -6.10 -28.94 -28.36
C GLY A 459 -6.59 -28.78 -26.92
N ILE A 460 -7.93 -28.88 -26.73
CA ILE A 460 -8.49 -28.87 -25.36
C ILE A 460 -8.01 -30.09 -24.57
N ALA A 461 -7.97 -31.29 -25.21
CA ALA A 461 -7.48 -32.50 -24.53
C ALA A 461 -5.99 -32.36 -24.09
N GLU A 462 -5.17 -31.70 -24.90
CA GLU A 462 -3.78 -31.41 -24.58
C GLU A 462 -3.67 -30.42 -23.40
N ILE A 463 -4.49 -29.35 -23.43
CA ILE A 463 -4.56 -28.36 -22.33
C ILE A 463 -5.04 -29.03 -21.04
N VAL A 464 -6.07 -29.87 -21.12
CA VAL A 464 -6.61 -30.64 -19.99
C VAL A 464 -5.51 -31.53 -19.40
N ASN A 465 -4.74 -32.23 -20.24
CA ASN A 465 -3.62 -33.06 -19.78
C ASN A 465 -2.50 -32.22 -19.11
N THR A 466 -2.20 -31.07 -19.68
CA THR A 466 -1.22 -30.12 -19.09
C THR A 466 -1.71 -29.59 -17.74
N LEU A 467 -3.01 -29.32 -17.63
CA LEU A 467 -3.64 -28.90 -16.39
C LEU A 467 -3.53 -29.98 -15.30
N HIS A 468 -3.69 -31.26 -15.66
CA HIS A 468 -3.50 -32.36 -14.74
C HIS A 468 -2.09 -32.40 -14.15
N ILE A 469 -1.08 -32.30 -15.02
CA ILE A 469 0.33 -32.26 -14.59
C ILE A 469 0.58 -31.05 -13.67
N SER A 470 -0.02 -29.94 -13.99
CA SER A 470 0.10 -28.71 -13.17
C SER A 470 -0.55 -28.86 -11.79
N ILE A 471 -1.74 -29.50 -11.75
CA ILE A 471 -2.46 -29.78 -10.48
C ILE A 471 -1.66 -30.74 -9.60
N ASP A 472 -1.11 -31.82 -10.16
CA ASP A 472 -0.31 -32.77 -9.41
C ASP A 472 0.99 -32.10 -8.90
N SER A 473 1.62 -31.26 -9.74
CA SER A 473 2.77 -30.46 -9.31
C SER A 473 2.42 -29.48 -8.20
N GLN A 474 1.26 -28.82 -8.30
CA GLN A 474 0.74 -27.92 -7.27
C GLN A 474 0.44 -28.67 -5.96
N ALA A 475 -0.17 -29.86 -6.06
CA ALA A 475 -0.46 -30.68 -4.87
C ALA A 475 0.83 -31.11 -4.14
N ILE A 476 1.88 -31.45 -4.91
CA ILE A 476 3.22 -31.75 -4.35
C ILE A 476 3.80 -30.51 -3.69
N ALA A 477 3.75 -29.36 -4.36
CA ALA A 477 4.27 -28.10 -3.83
C ALA A 477 3.54 -27.66 -2.55
N VAL A 478 2.22 -27.79 -2.51
CA VAL A 478 1.41 -27.52 -1.32
C VAL A 478 1.82 -28.43 -0.17
N LYS A 479 1.95 -29.75 -0.43
CA LYS A 479 2.39 -30.72 0.58
C LYS A 479 3.79 -30.43 1.12
N GLU A 480 4.71 -30.06 0.23
CA GLU A 480 6.08 -29.73 0.62
C GLU A 480 6.14 -28.43 1.42
N THR A 481 5.37 -27.43 0.98
CA THR A 481 5.27 -26.13 1.68
C THR A 481 4.63 -26.32 3.05
N SER A 482 3.57 -27.13 3.16
CA SER A 482 2.94 -27.46 4.46
C SER A 482 3.95 -28.06 5.42
N LYS A 483 4.75 -29.04 4.96
CA LYS A 483 5.80 -29.64 5.78
C LYS A 483 6.87 -28.61 6.21
N LYS A 484 7.26 -27.72 5.31
CA LYS A 484 8.23 -26.64 5.62
C LYS A 484 7.64 -25.65 6.63
N THR A 485 6.35 -25.34 6.52
CA THR A 485 5.63 -24.47 7.47
C THR A 485 5.56 -25.12 8.85
N GLU A 486 5.25 -26.41 8.95
CA GLU A 486 5.28 -27.14 10.22
C GLU A 486 6.66 -27.07 10.90
N VAL A 487 7.74 -27.28 10.13
CA VAL A 487 9.12 -27.15 10.63
C VAL A 487 9.40 -25.71 11.07
N MET A 488 8.92 -24.74 10.31
CA MET A 488 9.06 -23.30 10.66
C MET A 488 8.36 -22.99 11.96
N VAL A 489 7.11 -23.40 12.14
CA VAL A 489 6.33 -23.22 13.39
C VAL A 489 7.07 -23.87 14.58
N SER A 490 7.56 -25.10 14.40
CA SER A 490 8.34 -25.76 15.44
C SER A 490 9.62 -24.99 15.79
N SER A 491 10.31 -24.46 14.78
CA SER A 491 11.52 -23.66 14.97
C SER A 491 11.24 -22.33 15.64
N LEU A 492 10.15 -21.65 15.24
CA LEU A 492 9.69 -20.40 15.87
C LEU A 492 9.37 -20.62 17.36
N LYS A 493 8.63 -21.68 17.68
CA LYS A 493 8.32 -22.03 19.06
C LYS A 493 9.59 -22.26 19.87
N LYS A 494 10.51 -23.07 19.35
CA LYS A 494 11.80 -23.32 20.01
C LYS A 494 12.59 -22.04 20.23
N THR A 495 12.64 -21.17 19.22
CA THR A 495 13.37 -19.90 19.32
C THR A 495 12.70 -18.93 20.28
N SER A 496 11.35 -18.91 20.32
CA SER A 496 10.57 -18.15 21.31
C SER A 496 10.89 -18.61 22.73
N ASP A 497 10.93 -19.93 22.96
CA ASP A 497 11.28 -20.50 24.27
C ASP A 497 12.71 -20.15 24.69
N ILE A 498 13.65 -20.23 23.75
CA ILE A 498 15.05 -19.80 23.97
C ILE A 498 15.09 -18.31 24.35
N SER A 499 14.37 -17.48 23.63
CA SER A 499 14.32 -16.02 23.90
C SER A 499 13.71 -15.71 25.27
N ARG A 500 12.67 -16.46 25.68
CA ARG A 500 12.09 -16.34 27.02
C ARG A 500 13.10 -16.70 28.11
N ASN A 501 13.83 -17.82 27.93
CA ASN A 501 14.87 -18.21 28.89
C ASN A 501 16.00 -17.18 28.93
N LYS A 502 16.43 -16.66 27.77
CA LYS A 502 17.44 -15.62 27.71
C LYS A 502 17.01 -14.32 28.36
N ARG A 503 15.73 -13.99 28.32
CA ARG A 503 15.17 -12.84 29.06
C ARG A 503 15.35 -13.01 30.58
N GLU A 504 15.20 -14.25 31.09
CA GLU A 504 15.43 -14.52 32.50
C GLU A 504 16.92 -14.38 32.87
N ASP A 505 17.82 -14.91 32.00
CA ASP A 505 19.28 -14.71 32.18
C ASP A 505 19.66 -13.20 32.23
N ILE A 506 19.03 -12.40 31.35
CA ILE A 506 19.24 -10.95 31.33
C ILE A 506 18.75 -10.29 32.60
N ARG A 507 17.63 -10.75 33.16
CA ARG A 507 17.10 -10.22 34.41
C ARG A 507 18.07 -10.46 35.58
N GLU A 508 18.69 -11.64 35.62
CA GLU A 508 19.74 -11.95 36.58
C GLU A 508 20.97 -11.07 36.35
N LEU A 509 21.35 -10.80 35.08
CA LEU A 509 22.44 -9.90 34.75
C LEU A 509 22.18 -8.45 35.22
N ILE A 510 20.97 -7.94 35.07
CA ILE A 510 20.53 -6.63 35.54
C ILE A 510 20.70 -6.55 37.07
N GLU A 511 20.25 -7.58 37.78
CA GLU A 511 20.37 -7.64 39.22
C GLU A 511 21.84 -7.71 39.68
N ASN A 512 22.66 -8.50 38.98
CA ASN A 512 24.10 -8.59 39.25
C ASN A 512 24.83 -7.29 38.96
N ALA A 513 24.50 -6.60 37.87
CA ALA A 513 25.06 -5.29 37.53
C ALA A 513 24.67 -4.26 38.57
N SER A 514 23.40 -4.27 39.03
CA SER A 514 22.92 -3.37 40.07
C SER A 514 23.68 -3.59 41.40
N ARG A 515 23.84 -4.87 41.80
CA ARG A 515 24.64 -5.22 43.00
C ARG A 515 26.11 -4.82 42.85
N GLY A 516 26.67 -5.00 41.65
CA GLY A 516 28.02 -4.53 41.32
C GLY A 516 28.18 -3.02 41.47
N GLN A 517 27.19 -2.27 40.98
CA GLN A 517 27.17 -0.80 41.09
C GLN A 517 27.11 -0.35 42.55
N GLU A 518 26.23 -0.98 43.35
CA GLU A 518 26.12 -0.68 44.77
C GLU A 518 27.43 -0.95 45.53
N SER A 519 28.05 -2.12 45.26
CA SER A 519 29.35 -2.47 45.84
C SER A 519 30.44 -1.47 45.45
N MET A 520 30.45 -1.03 44.19
CA MET A 520 31.43 -0.02 43.75
C MET A 520 31.19 1.33 44.40
N GLN A 521 29.91 1.72 44.57
CA GLN A 521 29.56 2.95 45.31
C GLN A 521 30.05 2.92 46.74
N GLN A 522 29.90 1.77 47.42
CA GLN A 522 30.43 1.56 48.79
C GLN A 522 31.98 1.64 48.81
N THR A 523 32.61 1.07 47.76
CA THR A 523 34.07 1.13 47.62
C THR A 523 34.53 2.59 47.46
N ILE A 524 33.87 3.38 46.63
CA ILE A 524 34.16 4.81 46.43
C ILE A 524 34.03 5.56 47.74
N GLN A 525 32.95 5.34 48.51
CA GLN A 525 32.73 5.95 49.81
C GLN A 525 33.84 5.57 50.82
N SER A 526 34.22 4.29 50.79
CA SER A 526 35.31 3.81 51.69
C SER A 526 36.65 4.47 51.34
N VAL A 527 36.96 4.57 50.05
CA VAL A 527 38.19 5.24 49.58
C VAL A 527 38.19 6.73 49.98
N GLN A 528 37.01 7.39 49.87
CA GLN A 528 36.86 8.78 50.33
C GLN A 528 37.09 8.93 51.86
N GLY A 529 36.50 7.96 52.62
CA GLY A 529 36.74 7.94 54.09
C GLY A 529 38.20 7.74 54.47
N ILE A 530 38.90 6.85 53.74
CA ILE A 530 40.35 6.65 53.94
C ILE A 530 41.11 7.95 53.59
N SER A 531 40.73 8.60 52.46
CA SER A 531 41.36 9.89 52.08
C SER A 531 41.26 10.92 53.20
N GLN A 532 40.06 11.12 53.73
CA GLN A 532 39.84 12.08 54.84
C GLN A 532 40.66 11.72 56.07
N SER A 533 40.75 10.41 56.36
CA SER A 533 41.54 9.95 57.51
C SER A 533 43.04 10.22 57.32
N VAL A 534 43.55 9.98 56.12
CA VAL A 534 44.95 10.20 55.78
C VAL A 534 45.28 11.72 55.82
N ASP A 535 44.37 12.57 55.34
CA ASP A 535 44.51 14.02 55.42
C ASP A 535 44.58 14.51 56.89
N GLY A 536 43.76 13.91 57.74
CA GLY A 536 43.79 14.14 59.15
C GLY A 536 45.17 13.79 59.79
N ILE A 537 45.66 12.57 59.39
CA ILE A 537 46.99 12.13 59.88
C ILE A 537 48.11 13.07 59.36
N ALA A 538 48.02 13.44 58.05
CA ALA A 538 49.03 14.36 57.46
C ALA A 538 49.06 15.71 58.16
N SER A 539 47.86 16.23 58.54
CA SER A 539 47.77 17.43 59.36
C SER A 539 48.45 17.27 60.76
N THR A 540 48.16 16.12 61.37
CA THR A 540 48.75 15.79 62.68
C THR A 540 50.31 15.72 62.62
N ILE A 541 50.78 15.05 61.54
CA ILE A 541 52.27 14.96 61.36
C ILE A 541 52.90 16.30 61.07
N LYS A 542 52.22 17.21 60.36
CA LYS A 542 52.70 18.62 60.25
C LYS A 542 52.85 19.32 61.61
N ILE A 543 51.83 19.09 62.46
CA ILE A 543 51.87 19.65 63.81
C ILE A 543 53.05 19.06 64.62
N ILE A 544 53.22 17.72 64.58
CA ILE A 544 54.32 17.02 65.25
C ILE A 544 55.67 17.55 64.73
N SER A 545 55.80 17.69 63.40
CA SER A 545 57.01 18.24 62.80
C SER A 545 57.33 19.68 63.28
N ALA A 546 56.29 20.51 63.40
CA ALA A 546 56.41 21.88 63.93
C ALA A 546 56.78 21.88 65.39
N ILE A 547 56.15 20.99 66.18
CA ILE A 547 56.51 20.83 67.59
C ILE A 547 57.99 20.40 67.74
N ALA A 548 58.42 19.40 66.96
CA ALA A 548 59.78 18.94 66.94
C ALA A 548 60.78 20.02 66.53
N ALA A 549 60.40 20.86 65.51
CA ALA A 549 61.22 22.01 65.11
C ALA A 549 61.34 23.05 66.22
N ASN A 550 60.23 23.37 66.87
CA ASN A 550 60.23 24.30 68.00
C ASN A 550 60.98 23.71 69.18
N THR A 551 60.84 22.43 69.47
CA THR A 551 61.55 21.74 70.55
C THR A 551 63.07 21.72 70.29
N ASN A 552 63.43 21.51 69.00
CA ASN A 552 64.82 21.60 68.57
C ASN A 552 65.46 23.00 68.81
N LEU A 553 64.64 24.02 68.41
CA LEU A 553 65.05 25.41 68.67
C LEU A 553 65.15 25.71 70.15
N LEU A 554 64.18 25.25 70.94
CA LEU A 554 64.19 25.43 72.40
C LEU A 554 65.37 24.67 73.05
N SER A 555 65.61 23.45 72.59
CA SER A 555 66.75 22.65 73.10
C SER A 555 68.12 23.24 72.72
N MET A 556 68.20 23.81 71.49
CA MET A 556 69.39 24.55 71.06
C MET A 556 69.65 25.78 71.92
N ASN A 557 68.56 26.54 72.15
CA ASN A 557 68.68 27.70 73.09
C ASN A 557 69.04 27.27 74.49
N ALA A 558 68.43 26.16 74.97
CA ALA A 558 68.80 25.58 76.28
C ALA A 558 70.25 25.09 76.32
N ALA A 559 70.72 24.44 75.25
CA ALA A 559 72.13 24.02 75.16
C ALA A 559 73.13 25.22 75.14
N ILE A 560 72.74 26.30 74.43
CA ILE A 560 73.50 27.53 74.40
C ILE A 560 73.53 28.16 75.80
N GLU A 561 72.40 28.26 76.51
CA GLU A 561 72.34 28.83 77.86
C GLU A 561 73.05 27.95 78.89
N ALA A 562 72.94 26.60 78.72
CA ALA A 562 73.70 25.64 79.51
C ALA A 562 75.22 25.77 79.31
N ALA A 563 75.67 26.05 78.08
CA ALA A 563 77.07 26.35 77.78
C ALA A 563 77.52 27.71 78.39
N HIS A 564 76.63 28.71 78.45
CA HIS A 564 76.87 30.01 79.10
C HIS A 564 77.00 29.86 80.60
N ALA A 565 76.32 28.89 81.22
CA ALA A 565 76.37 28.66 82.66
C ALA A 565 77.63 27.91 83.13
N GLY A 566 78.53 27.54 82.24
CA GLY A 566 79.79 26.86 82.57
C GLY A 566 79.57 25.50 83.26
N ASP A 567 80.44 25.22 84.31
CA ASP A 567 80.37 23.93 85.01
C ASP A 567 78.99 23.62 85.68
N ALA A 568 78.29 24.66 86.11
CA ALA A 568 76.93 24.48 86.67
C ALA A 568 75.87 24.04 85.65
N GLY A 569 76.12 24.20 84.37
CA GLY A 569 75.23 23.91 83.29
C GLY A 569 75.43 22.50 82.61
N MET A 570 76.52 21.76 83.04
CA MET A 570 76.85 20.49 82.34
C MET A 570 75.73 19.45 82.27
N GLY A 571 74.94 19.27 83.36
CA GLY A 571 73.81 18.37 83.38
C GLY A 571 72.67 18.81 82.47
N PHE A 572 72.46 20.16 82.44
CA PHE A 572 71.46 20.73 81.57
C PHE A 572 71.84 20.66 80.08
N ALA A 573 73.16 20.81 79.77
CA ALA A 573 73.67 20.66 78.40
C ALA A 573 73.48 19.27 77.85
N VAL A 574 73.65 18.19 78.67
CA VAL A 574 73.38 16.82 78.28
C VAL A 574 71.93 16.62 77.99
N VAL A 575 71.05 17.11 78.87
CA VAL A 575 69.58 16.97 78.65
C VAL A 575 69.13 17.78 77.43
N ALA A 576 69.64 18.99 77.25
CA ALA A 576 69.34 19.80 76.09
C ALA A 576 69.82 19.18 74.80
N ASN A 577 71.00 18.60 74.76
CA ASN A 577 71.47 17.84 73.58
C ASN A 577 70.66 16.55 73.31
N GLU A 578 70.23 15.87 74.36
CA GLU A 578 69.37 14.67 74.18
C GLU A 578 67.98 15.07 73.69
N ILE A 579 67.39 16.14 74.19
CA ILE A 579 66.13 16.70 73.66
C ILE A 579 66.33 17.16 72.23
N ARG A 580 67.42 17.77 71.88
CA ARG A 580 67.78 18.16 70.54
C ARG A 580 67.80 16.96 69.58
N ARG A 581 68.59 15.93 70.02
CA ARG A 581 68.71 14.70 69.29
C ARG A 581 67.34 14.01 69.08
N LEU A 582 66.54 13.98 70.17
CA LEU A 582 65.17 13.40 70.07
C LEU A 582 64.27 14.22 69.15
N SER A 583 64.42 15.56 69.19
CA SER A 583 63.64 16.44 68.30
C SER A 583 64.06 16.28 66.83
N GLU A 584 65.36 16.16 66.55
CA GLU A 584 65.86 15.86 65.18
C GLU A 584 65.36 14.52 64.71
N THR A 585 65.45 13.47 65.56
CA THR A 585 64.89 12.14 65.21
C THR A 585 63.37 12.19 64.98
N THR A 586 62.66 12.94 65.82
CA THR A 586 61.23 13.13 65.70
C THR A 586 60.87 13.84 64.38
N ARG A 587 61.66 14.85 64.01
CA ARG A 587 61.52 15.59 62.77
C ARG A 587 61.80 14.69 61.55
N GLU A 588 62.85 13.87 61.60
CA GLU A 588 63.20 12.93 60.56
C GLU A 588 62.09 11.88 60.40
N ASN A 589 61.63 11.28 61.50
CA ASN A 589 60.52 10.32 61.47
C ASN A 589 59.23 10.94 60.91
N SER A 590 58.92 12.20 61.32
CA SER A 590 57.76 12.92 60.76
C SER A 590 57.89 13.16 59.27
N ARG A 591 59.10 13.43 58.78
CA ARG A 591 59.35 13.57 57.33
C ARG A 591 59.15 12.23 56.58
N ASN A 592 59.68 11.15 57.18
CA ASN A 592 59.51 9.82 56.59
C ASN A 592 58.03 9.41 56.56
N ILE A 593 57.31 9.67 57.66
CA ILE A 593 55.86 9.42 57.68
C ILE A 593 55.13 10.30 56.65
N SER A 594 55.51 11.60 56.54
CA SER A 594 54.93 12.51 55.54
C SER A 594 55.15 11.98 54.13
N GLN A 595 56.34 11.45 53.85
CA GLN A 595 56.62 10.83 52.54
C GLN A 595 55.76 9.57 52.31
N THR A 596 55.65 8.75 53.37
CA THR A 596 54.77 7.55 53.30
C THR A 596 53.29 7.93 53.08
N LEU A 597 52.81 8.96 53.80
CA LEU A 597 51.43 9.47 53.59
C LEU A 597 51.24 10.03 52.23
N LYS A 598 52.23 10.70 51.64
CA LYS A 598 52.14 11.17 50.26
C LYS A 598 51.99 10.04 49.32
N ASN A 599 52.74 8.95 49.44
CA ASN A 599 52.61 7.77 48.61
C ASN A 599 51.23 7.11 48.77
N ILE A 600 50.68 7.11 50.00
CA ILE A 600 49.31 6.59 50.25
C ILE A 600 48.26 7.49 49.58
N ILE A 601 48.40 8.82 49.64
CA ILE A 601 47.52 9.78 48.97
C ILE A 601 47.55 9.57 47.49
N ASP A 602 48.73 9.39 46.88
CA ASP A 602 48.88 9.12 45.48
C ASP A 602 48.19 7.78 45.11
N GLY A 603 48.38 6.75 45.97
CA GLY A 603 47.68 5.45 45.81
C GLY A 603 46.15 5.56 45.93
N ILE A 604 45.68 6.36 46.89
CA ILE A 604 44.22 6.66 47.05
C ILE A 604 43.67 7.35 45.82
N ALA A 605 44.40 8.34 45.28
CA ALA A 605 43.97 9.07 44.09
C ALA A 605 43.85 8.16 42.88
N ILE A 606 44.84 7.26 42.70
CA ILE A 606 44.78 6.25 41.64
C ILE A 606 43.59 5.31 41.84
N THR A 607 43.42 4.79 43.07
CA THR A 607 42.30 3.85 43.39
C THR A 607 40.95 4.53 43.23
N SER A 608 40.82 5.79 43.66
CA SER A 608 39.60 6.58 43.51
C SER A 608 39.23 6.74 42.01
N LYS A 609 40.24 7.11 41.21
CA LYS A 609 40.04 7.22 39.75
C LYS A 609 39.64 5.87 39.14
N GLN A 610 40.35 4.81 39.46
CA GLN A 610 40.03 3.48 38.95
C GLN A 610 38.64 3.00 39.38
N SER A 611 38.23 3.28 40.61
CA SER A 611 36.88 2.98 41.10
C SER A 611 35.81 3.78 40.37
N GLY A 612 36.08 5.07 40.12
CA GLY A 612 35.21 5.93 39.31
C GLY A 612 35.06 5.43 37.88
N ASP A 613 36.18 5.08 37.24
CA ASP A 613 36.19 4.54 35.89
C ASP A 613 35.43 3.18 35.82
N THR A 614 35.62 2.33 36.84
CA THR A 614 34.91 1.05 36.95
C THR A 614 33.42 1.25 37.16
N ASN A 615 33.01 2.19 38.01
CA ASN A 615 31.61 2.53 38.23
C ASN A 615 30.94 3.04 36.94
N SER A 616 31.67 3.88 36.19
CA SER A 616 31.19 4.36 34.90
C SER A 616 30.97 3.20 33.90
N ARG A 617 31.93 2.26 33.83
CA ARG A 617 31.79 1.04 32.98
C ARG A 617 30.64 0.15 33.40
N ILE A 618 30.40 -0.01 34.72
CA ILE A 618 29.24 -0.79 35.19
C ILE A 618 27.93 -0.09 34.80
N THR A 619 27.89 1.25 34.86
CA THR A 619 26.71 2.02 34.44
C THR A 619 26.45 1.86 32.94
N GLU A 620 27.51 1.93 32.12
CA GLU A 620 27.40 1.71 30.68
C GLU A 620 26.93 0.29 30.35
N MET A 621 27.54 -0.71 31.02
CA MET A 621 27.14 -2.11 30.90
C MET A 621 25.67 -2.33 31.30
N SER A 622 25.22 -1.69 32.40
CA SER A 622 23.81 -1.75 32.83
C SER A 622 22.87 -1.20 31.75
N LYS A 623 23.27 -0.12 31.05
CA LYS A 623 22.52 0.44 29.95
C LYS A 623 22.45 -0.55 28.77
N GLU A 624 23.60 -1.12 28.38
CA GLU A 624 23.66 -2.10 27.29
C GLU A 624 22.82 -3.34 27.59
N ILE A 625 22.81 -3.80 28.85
CA ILE A 625 21.98 -4.94 29.27
C ILE A 625 20.48 -4.61 29.16
N ASN A 626 20.08 -3.38 29.53
CA ASN A 626 18.69 -2.94 29.38
C ASN A 626 18.28 -2.83 27.90
N ASP A 627 19.16 -2.26 27.05
CA ASP A 627 18.93 -2.19 25.61
C ASP A 627 18.77 -3.62 25.03
N PHE A 628 19.58 -4.57 25.52
CA PHE A 628 19.48 -5.97 25.13
C PHE A 628 18.17 -6.63 25.62
N ALA A 629 17.69 -6.26 26.82
CA ALA A 629 16.38 -6.71 27.31
C ALA A 629 15.23 -6.24 26.40
N ASP A 630 15.29 -5.00 25.92
CA ASP A 630 14.32 -4.48 24.99
C ASP A 630 14.34 -5.22 23.64
N VAL A 631 15.55 -5.54 23.16
CA VAL A 631 15.69 -6.38 21.95
C VAL A 631 15.04 -7.76 22.14
N MET A 632 15.26 -8.40 23.31
CA MET A 632 14.65 -9.69 23.60
C MET A 632 13.11 -9.63 23.67
N ASN A 633 12.57 -8.58 24.27
CA ASN A 633 11.11 -8.36 24.29
C ASN A 633 10.55 -8.17 22.88
N ASN A 634 11.24 -7.40 22.04
CA ASN A 634 10.83 -7.21 20.66
C ASN A 634 10.91 -8.52 19.86
N LEU A 635 11.94 -9.33 20.08
CA LEU A 635 12.06 -10.66 19.45
C LEU A 635 10.91 -11.57 19.85
N ILE A 636 10.54 -11.63 21.14
CA ILE A 636 9.40 -12.44 21.60
C ILE A 636 8.10 -11.99 20.92
N THR A 637 7.89 -10.68 20.82
CA THR A 637 6.71 -10.12 20.11
C THR A 637 6.71 -10.53 18.65
N THR A 638 7.85 -10.36 17.98
CA THR A 638 7.99 -10.73 16.55
C THR A 638 7.77 -12.24 16.33
N PHE A 639 8.25 -13.09 17.23
CA PHE A 639 8.01 -14.55 17.11
C PHE A 639 6.55 -14.92 17.32
N ASN A 640 5.83 -14.21 18.21
CA ASN A 640 4.40 -14.41 18.37
C ASN A 640 3.62 -13.96 17.11
N GLU A 641 3.99 -12.83 16.52
CA GLU A 641 3.42 -12.35 15.25
C GLU A 641 3.70 -13.34 14.11
N LEU A 642 4.95 -13.80 13.97
CA LEU A 642 5.32 -14.79 12.97
C LEU A 642 4.61 -16.13 13.17
N SER A 643 4.33 -16.52 14.44
CA SER A 643 3.55 -17.72 14.73
C SER A 643 2.12 -17.57 14.23
N ALA A 644 1.49 -16.41 14.48
CA ALA A 644 0.14 -16.12 13.99
C ALA A 644 0.09 -16.08 12.45
N GLU A 645 1.08 -15.45 11.81
CA GLU A 645 1.19 -15.45 10.34
C GLU A 645 1.39 -16.87 9.79
N SER A 646 2.12 -17.72 10.50
CA SER A 646 2.31 -19.13 10.12
C SER A 646 1.04 -19.96 10.21
N ASP A 647 0.17 -19.66 11.18
CA ASP A 647 -1.16 -20.27 11.30
C ASP A 647 -2.05 -19.84 10.14
N GLU A 648 -1.96 -18.56 9.71
CA GLU A 648 -2.66 -18.08 8.51
C GLU A 648 -2.15 -18.77 7.23
N ILE A 649 -0.83 -18.96 7.11
CA ILE A 649 -0.23 -19.71 6.00
C ILE A 649 -0.75 -21.15 5.99
N THR A 650 -0.84 -21.79 7.16
CA THR A 650 -1.36 -23.15 7.29
C THR A 650 -2.82 -23.22 6.81
N SER A 651 -3.64 -22.26 7.23
CA SER A 651 -5.04 -22.16 6.80
C SER A 651 -5.17 -21.92 5.29
N ALA A 652 -4.29 -21.08 4.72
CA ALA A 652 -4.23 -20.85 3.29
C ALA A 652 -3.81 -22.09 2.50
N LEU A 653 -2.86 -22.87 3.02
CA LEU A 653 -2.43 -24.15 2.43
C LEU A 653 -3.53 -25.20 2.46
N ASP A 654 -4.33 -25.27 3.54
CA ASP A 654 -5.50 -26.14 3.61
C ASP A 654 -6.58 -25.72 2.61
N SER A 655 -6.80 -24.41 2.44
CA SER A 655 -7.69 -23.88 1.42
C SER A 655 -7.19 -24.24 0.00
N LEU A 656 -5.89 -24.03 -0.28
CA LEU A 656 -5.27 -24.41 -1.55
C LEU A 656 -5.38 -25.91 -1.83
N ARG A 657 -5.24 -26.75 -0.80
CA ARG A 657 -5.46 -28.20 -0.90
C ARG A 657 -6.89 -28.52 -1.28
N GLY A 658 -7.86 -27.84 -0.65
CA GLY A 658 -9.28 -27.96 -1.01
C GLY A 658 -9.55 -27.55 -2.44
N GLN A 659 -8.99 -26.41 -2.87
CA GLN A 659 -9.10 -25.92 -4.25
C GLN A 659 -8.45 -26.88 -5.26
N SER A 660 -7.26 -27.40 -4.96
CA SER A 660 -6.57 -28.37 -5.83
C SER A 660 -7.41 -29.64 -6.02
N ASN A 661 -8.06 -30.13 -4.95
CA ASN A 661 -8.97 -31.26 -5.04
C ASN A 661 -10.25 -30.94 -5.85
N ALA A 662 -10.78 -29.73 -5.71
CA ALA A 662 -11.93 -29.29 -6.51
C ALA A 662 -11.56 -29.20 -8.00
N VAL A 663 -10.39 -28.61 -8.32
CA VAL A 663 -9.90 -28.52 -9.69
C VAL A 663 -9.61 -29.91 -10.27
N LYS A 664 -9.14 -30.86 -9.46
CA LYS A 664 -8.97 -32.26 -9.87
C LYS A 664 -10.33 -32.91 -10.23
N THR A 665 -11.37 -32.64 -9.44
CA THR A 665 -12.73 -33.10 -9.73
C THR A 665 -13.26 -32.47 -11.02
N ASP A 666 -12.98 -31.21 -11.27
CA ASP A 666 -13.41 -30.52 -12.48
C ASP A 666 -12.59 -30.98 -13.70
N TYR A 667 -11.32 -31.33 -13.52
CA TYR A 667 -10.51 -32.00 -14.55
C TYR A 667 -11.16 -33.32 -14.99
N ASP A 668 -11.54 -34.20 -14.06
CA ASP A 668 -12.19 -35.47 -14.38
C ASP A 668 -13.51 -35.25 -15.17
N LYS A 669 -14.27 -34.21 -14.78
CA LYS A 669 -15.47 -33.82 -15.53
C LYS A 669 -15.13 -33.31 -16.94
N MET A 670 -14.09 -32.44 -17.05
CA MET A 670 -13.65 -31.94 -18.36
C MET A 670 -13.15 -33.04 -19.27
N LEU A 671 -12.41 -34.02 -18.75
CA LEU A 671 -11.98 -35.19 -19.50
C LEU A 671 -13.20 -35.96 -20.06
N GLY A 672 -14.15 -36.23 -19.18
CA GLY A 672 -15.41 -36.90 -19.59
C GLY A 672 -16.25 -36.08 -20.58
N MET A 673 -16.25 -34.74 -20.46
CA MET A 673 -16.93 -33.86 -21.42
C MET A 673 -16.19 -33.81 -22.76
N THR A 674 -14.87 -33.76 -22.76
CA THR A 674 -14.05 -33.76 -23.99
C THR A 674 -14.24 -35.06 -24.78
N GLU A 675 -14.31 -36.17 -24.07
CA GLU A 675 -14.57 -37.47 -24.65
C GLU A 675 -15.97 -37.57 -25.25
N LYS A 676 -16.99 -37.06 -24.55
CA LYS A 676 -18.35 -36.96 -25.07
C LYS A 676 -18.45 -36.06 -26.29
N LEU A 677 -17.75 -34.90 -26.27
CA LEU A 677 -17.68 -33.99 -27.41
C LEU A 677 -17.00 -34.63 -28.61
N ARG A 678 -15.90 -35.36 -28.39
CA ARG A 678 -15.21 -36.12 -29.44
C ARG A 678 -16.14 -37.17 -30.09
N ASN A 679 -16.87 -37.91 -29.27
CA ASN A 679 -17.83 -38.89 -29.75
C ASN A 679 -18.98 -38.23 -30.52
N ALA A 680 -19.51 -37.10 -30.03
CA ALA A 680 -20.56 -36.36 -30.73
C ALA A 680 -20.07 -35.78 -32.07
N LEU A 681 -18.84 -35.32 -32.17
CA LEU A 681 -18.25 -34.86 -33.43
C LEU A 681 -18.01 -36.02 -34.40
N HIS A 682 -17.62 -37.20 -33.90
CA HIS A 682 -17.49 -38.41 -34.70
C HIS A 682 -18.86 -38.85 -35.27
N GLU A 683 -19.91 -38.78 -34.46
CA GLU A 683 -21.27 -39.05 -34.92
C GLU A 683 -21.75 -38.04 -35.98
N LEU A 684 -21.47 -36.73 -35.74
CA LEU A 684 -21.78 -35.66 -36.70
C LEU A 684 -20.98 -35.81 -38.00
N ALA A 685 -19.70 -36.17 -37.91
CA ALA A 685 -18.88 -36.49 -39.11
C ALA A 685 -19.48 -37.67 -39.91
N ALA A 686 -19.90 -38.73 -39.21
CA ALA A 686 -20.55 -39.88 -39.84
C ALA A 686 -21.91 -39.56 -40.48
N ILE A 687 -22.63 -38.54 -39.92
CA ILE A 687 -23.89 -38.03 -40.52
C ILE A 687 -23.58 -37.16 -41.74
N ALA A 688 -22.55 -36.30 -41.65
CA ALA A 688 -22.13 -35.43 -42.77
C ALA A 688 -21.56 -36.21 -43.93
N ASP A 689 -20.95 -37.37 -43.72
CA ASP A 689 -20.40 -38.25 -44.76
C ASP A 689 -21.48 -39.14 -45.44
N LYS A 690 -22.66 -39.26 -44.80
CA LYS A 690 -23.78 -39.91 -45.42
C LYS A 690 -24.38 -38.96 -46.48
N LYS A 691 -24.04 -39.18 -47.75
CA LYS A 691 -24.69 -38.50 -48.89
C LYS A 691 -26.16 -38.49 -48.66
N PRO A 692 -26.87 -37.34 -48.78
CA PRO A 692 -28.32 -37.38 -48.89
C PRO A 692 -28.65 -38.17 -50.11
N VAL A 693 -29.50 -39.20 -49.95
CA VAL A 693 -30.10 -40.02 -51.01
C VAL A 693 -31.06 -39.16 -51.82
#